data_8a7e9d6ca924142b937dc98ec81ce6c6
#
_entry.id   8a7e9d6ca924142b937dc98ec81ce6c6
#
_cell.length_a   1.000
_cell.length_b   1.000
_cell.length_c   1.000
_cell.angle_alpha   90.00
_cell.angle_beta   90.00
_cell.angle_gamma   90.00
#
_symmetry.space_group_name_H-M   'P 1'
#
loop_
_entity.id
_entity.type
_entity.pdbx_description
1 polymer ?
#
loop_
_entity_poly.entity_id
_entity_poly.type
_entity_poly.pdbx_seq_one_letter_code
_entity_poly.pdbx_strand_id
1 'polypeptide(L)'
;MLQSLARSVRATASYSPTASTSTLRPFSSSASPSFLFNRPKAPTANKLLKELDQAQKNDRLDLISKLYPSLVTESQSRPPLPSQLNHDLLQSVMRFVSRTNKFNLLLRIFNDLPALGFTPNHMDHHILLVGMASSGKLDKALKWIHAMKASHGMRPAPADWNVIINGYRQAGDLEGMRSVVDKMRKAGAEPNVVTFNSLISAAFELGQLSEVRKTVEEMASSGVTADLWTETALLTGFVEAGELGSAREVQRRLLARLKSGEESEGLDEAALNGLLKLEVVERGFGGGLELAERWRDEGRPLNERSLSTLAVEGAKGLRTVEEGVRLLEDLEDATGLAADRRAWSIVLQGLLAGPGGLPEALKLHQEARDRSIQPDSTMIQPLLTALLSPSSSASPESLSVAKELYDDLSQASRAYSTSPDHSIYITLLRACADPIHPDLDFSRTLIADMRERGVRLDGASAPWHIIALMRASSSYEEAFQAYDQIRALDVTALDQKAYNAILSAFTSLSFPSSPLSNSDDLTAPQLLIMEFLSDMRHSSPPSPPNSYTYSLLLTYYSRTSSASASQIAHLHSLLKLDINLDPDTALFNSLMGAYSRVGAFNAAYRVWETMLANSRNEATRVDQTSLSILLDTCGHDGAATALNRAERVWRDVAEGRVEGIEKRNRNNWEAYVECMCRFGRFEEAEKGVFEEMGVRGEPSPTSSTLEILLKMTRRGGDERWKSVRERVLREMPELWGEVKDVAPFGEEGDLQVPKA
;
A
#
# COMPACT_ATOMS: atom_id res chain seq x y z
N MET A 1 2.93 -44.02 -5.93
CA MET A 1 1.96 -42.97 -5.58
C MET A 1 1.69 -41.98 -6.73
N LEU A 2 2.61 -41.64 -7.58
CA LEU A 2 2.36 -40.74 -8.75
C LEU A 2 1.47 -41.36 -9.85
N GLN A 3 1.24 -42.66 -9.86
CA GLN A 3 0.34 -43.32 -10.83
C GLN A 3 -1.15 -43.41 -10.38
N SER A 4 -1.45 -43.17 -9.10
CA SER A 4 -2.83 -43.15 -8.60
C SER A 4 -3.51 -41.77 -8.76
N LEU A 5 -2.74 -40.68 -8.78
CA LEU A 5 -3.27 -39.32 -9.00
C LEU A 5 -3.57 -39.02 -10.49
N ALA A 6 -2.91 -39.72 -11.41
CA ALA A 6 -3.18 -39.60 -12.86
C ALA A 6 -4.48 -40.32 -13.31
N ARG A 7 -5.08 -41.17 -12.46
CA ARG A 7 -6.35 -41.88 -12.77
C ARG A 7 -7.59 -41.14 -12.30
N SER A 8 -7.48 -40.19 -11.38
CA SER A 8 -8.62 -39.39 -10.88
C SER A 8 -9.01 -38.24 -11.80
N VAL A 9 -8.11 -37.74 -12.66
CA VAL A 9 -8.38 -36.58 -13.53
C VAL A 9 -8.90 -36.97 -14.93
N ARG A 10 -8.98 -38.28 -15.25
CA ARG A 10 -9.47 -38.74 -16.58
C ARG A 10 -10.89 -39.30 -16.59
N ALA A 11 -11.68 -39.16 -15.54
CA ALA A 11 -13.03 -39.72 -15.42
C ALA A 11 -14.19 -38.75 -15.66
N THR A 12 -13.96 -37.53 -16.17
CA THR A 12 -15.06 -36.57 -16.43
C THR A 12 -14.98 -35.90 -17.81
N ALA A 13 -14.68 -36.67 -18.84
CA ALA A 13 -14.86 -36.19 -20.21
C ALA A 13 -15.07 -37.35 -21.16
N SER A 14 -16.32 -37.84 -21.26
CA SER A 14 -16.89 -38.42 -22.49
C SER A 14 -18.31 -38.94 -22.22
N TYR A 15 -19.30 -38.16 -22.53
CA TYR A 15 -20.61 -38.66 -22.86
C TYR A 15 -21.04 -38.06 -24.20
N SER A 16 -20.97 -38.86 -25.26
CA SER A 16 -21.65 -38.62 -26.53
C SER A 16 -22.96 -39.41 -26.54
N PRO A 17 -24.05 -38.89 -27.12
CA PRO A 17 -25.33 -39.55 -27.13
C PRO A 17 -25.42 -40.55 -28.31
N THR A 18 -25.69 -41.80 -28.04
CA THR A 18 -26.20 -42.76 -29.03
C THR A 18 -27.70 -42.86 -28.88
N ALA A 19 -28.39 -42.57 -29.97
CA ALA A 19 -29.79 -42.80 -30.14
C ALA A 19 -30.12 -44.31 -30.16
N SER A 20 -31.15 -44.74 -29.44
CA SER A 20 -31.89 -45.93 -29.78
C SER A 20 -33.38 -45.72 -29.53
N THR A 21 -34.11 -45.88 -30.59
CA THR A 21 -35.53 -45.90 -30.71
C THR A 21 -36.12 -47.19 -30.11
N SER A 22 -37.15 -47.07 -29.26
CA SER A 22 -38.18 -48.10 -29.12
C SER A 22 -39.52 -47.53 -28.64
N THR A 23 -40.44 -47.58 -29.55
CA THR A 23 -41.91 -47.78 -29.56
C THR A 23 -42.72 -47.71 -28.27
N LEU A 24 -43.63 -46.81 -28.32
CA LEU A 24 -45.00 -46.65 -27.81
C LEU A 24 -45.73 -47.83 -27.11
N ARG A 25 -46.36 -47.54 -25.98
CA ARG A 25 -47.78 -47.78 -25.72
C ARG A 25 -48.31 -46.89 -24.58
N PRO A 26 -49.58 -46.44 -24.64
CA PRO A 26 -50.18 -45.49 -23.72
C PRO A 26 -50.85 -46.15 -22.55
N PHE A 27 -50.80 -45.55 -21.35
CA PHE A 27 -51.76 -45.81 -20.28
C PHE A 27 -52.41 -44.53 -19.80
N SER A 28 -53.72 -44.60 -19.72
CA SER A 28 -54.66 -43.56 -19.39
C SER A 28 -54.70 -43.20 -17.91
N SER A 29 -54.94 -41.94 -17.66
CA SER A 29 -55.72 -41.31 -16.60
C SER A 29 -55.55 -41.76 -15.15
N SER A 30 -55.11 -40.87 -14.30
CA SER A 30 -55.94 -40.20 -13.28
C SER A 30 -55.09 -39.32 -12.33
N ALA A 31 -55.66 -38.14 -12.09
CA ALA A 31 -55.46 -37.29 -10.91
C ALA A 31 -54.06 -36.70 -10.65
N SER A 32 -53.89 -35.47 -11.13
CA SER A 32 -52.94 -34.49 -10.66
C SER A 32 -53.27 -34.02 -9.25
N PRO A 33 -52.25 -33.71 -8.44
CA PRO A 33 -52.29 -32.49 -7.68
C PRO A 33 -51.34 -31.48 -8.32
N SER A 34 -51.93 -30.44 -8.88
CA SER A 34 -51.26 -29.24 -9.37
C SER A 34 -50.54 -28.54 -8.22
N PHE A 35 -49.26 -28.83 -8.05
CA PHE A 35 -48.37 -27.90 -7.39
C PHE A 35 -48.09 -26.76 -8.38
N LEU A 36 -48.95 -25.74 -8.30
CA LEU A 36 -48.67 -24.41 -8.86
C LEU A 36 -47.45 -23.84 -8.17
N PHE A 37 -46.29 -24.05 -8.76
CA PHE A 37 -45.17 -23.17 -8.54
C PHE A 37 -45.58 -21.80 -9.03
N ASN A 38 -45.98 -20.93 -8.10
CA ASN A 38 -46.11 -19.48 -8.35
C ASN A 38 -44.71 -18.96 -8.71
N ARG A 39 -44.32 -18.99 -9.98
CA ARG A 39 -43.18 -18.21 -10.44
C ARG A 39 -43.55 -16.75 -10.12
N PRO A 40 -42.69 -16.04 -9.33
CA PRO A 40 -42.94 -14.63 -9.09
C PRO A 40 -43.10 -13.97 -10.44
N LYS A 41 -44.24 -13.26 -10.66
CA LYS A 41 -44.48 -12.49 -11.87
C LYS A 41 -43.28 -11.59 -12.08
N ALA A 42 -42.66 -11.62 -13.26
CA ALA A 42 -41.59 -10.72 -13.62
C ALA A 42 -42.00 -9.27 -13.26
N PRO A 43 -41.14 -8.50 -12.60
CA PRO A 43 -41.49 -7.15 -12.19
C PRO A 43 -41.84 -6.32 -13.43
N THR A 44 -42.91 -5.55 -13.37
CA THR A 44 -43.32 -4.68 -14.48
C THR A 44 -42.26 -3.61 -14.71
N ALA A 45 -42.10 -3.17 -15.96
CA ALA A 45 -41.10 -2.13 -16.34
C ALA A 45 -41.22 -0.86 -15.46
N ASN A 46 -42.42 -0.45 -15.08
CA ASN A 46 -42.63 0.69 -14.16
C ASN A 46 -42.08 0.45 -12.74
N LYS A 47 -42.10 -0.79 -12.24
CA LYS A 47 -41.49 -1.13 -10.95
C LYS A 47 -39.97 -1.11 -11.06
N LEU A 48 -39.41 -1.65 -12.13
CA LEU A 48 -37.97 -1.63 -12.39
C LEU A 48 -37.43 -0.19 -12.53
N LEU A 49 -38.21 0.72 -13.16
CA LEU A 49 -37.85 2.13 -13.28
C LEU A 49 -37.79 2.83 -11.91
N LYS A 50 -38.78 2.60 -11.04
CA LYS A 50 -38.77 3.17 -9.67
C LYS A 50 -37.62 2.64 -8.87
N GLU A 51 -37.33 1.34 -8.97
CA GLU A 51 -36.18 0.72 -8.28
C GLU A 51 -34.84 1.25 -8.83
N LEU A 52 -34.75 1.54 -10.13
CA LEU A 52 -33.56 2.13 -10.76
C LEU A 52 -33.34 3.58 -10.29
N ASP A 53 -34.39 4.41 -10.28
CA ASP A 53 -34.34 5.78 -9.77
C ASP A 53 -33.95 5.81 -8.29
N GLN A 54 -34.49 4.91 -7.48
CA GLN A 54 -34.15 4.78 -6.07
C GLN A 54 -32.71 4.25 -5.87
N ALA A 55 -32.26 3.30 -6.69
CA ALA A 55 -30.90 2.80 -6.65
C ALA A 55 -29.88 3.89 -7.01
N GLN A 56 -30.22 4.78 -7.95
CA GLN A 56 -29.41 5.94 -8.31
C GLN A 56 -29.32 6.96 -7.17
N LYS A 57 -30.46 7.29 -6.55
CA LYS A 57 -30.52 8.22 -5.41
C LYS A 57 -29.76 7.72 -4.17
N ASN A 58 -29.66 6.41 -4.02
CA ASN A 58 -28.95 5.73 -2.93
C ASN A 58 -27.53 5.27 -3.30
N ASP A 59 -26.98 5.74 -4.42
CA ASP A 59 -25.63 5.41 -4.93
C ASP A 59 -25.32 3.89 -5.07
N ARG A 60 -26.38 3.08 -5.33
CA ARG A 60 -26.30 1.60 -5.42
C ARG A 60 -25.99 1.11 -6.83
N LEU A 61 -24.71 1.21 -7.24
CA LEU A 61 -24.22 0.79 -8.55
C LEU A 61 -24.44 -0.71 -8.85
N ASP A 62 -24.34 -1.55 -7.84
CA ASP A 62 -24.58 -3.00 -7.90
C ASP A 62 -26.03 -3.32 -8.32
N LEU A 63 -26.99 -2.56 -7.80
CA LEU A 63 -28.40 -2.67 -8.18
C LEU A 63 -28.64 -2.14 -9.61
N ILE A 64 -28.07 -0.98 -9.95
CA ILE A 64 -28.21 -0.42 -11.31
C ILE A 64 -27.71 -1.41 -12.36
N SER A 65 -26.55 -2.06 -12.12
CA SER A 65 -25.98 -3.03 -13.06
C SER A 65 -26.85 -4.27 -13.26
N LYS A 66 -27.69 -4.64 -12.27
CA LYS A 66 -28.62 -5.77 -12.33
C LYS A 66 -29.98 -5.36 -12.89
N LEU A 67 -30.50 -4.21 -12.51
CA LEU A 67 -31.83 -3.74 -12.87
C LEU A 67 -31.90 -3.25 -14.33
N TYR A 68 -30.86 -2.55 -14.81
CA TYR A 68 -30.83 -1.99 -16.15
C TYR A 68 -31.03 -3.03 -17.27
N PRO A 69 -30.29 -4.17 -17.31
CA PRO A 69 -30.50 -5.21 -18.31
C PRO A 69 -31.93 -5.78 -18.30
N SER A 70 -32.51 -5.95 -17.10
CA SER A 70 -33.89 -6.45 -16.94
C SER A 70 -34.91 -5.45 -17.44
N LEU A 71 -34.68 -4.15 -17.22
CA LEU A 71 -35.51 -3.07 -17.70
C LEU A 71 -35.52 -3.01 -19.23
N VAL A 72 -34.35 -3.09 -19.87
CA VAL A 72 -34.24 -3.08 -21.35
C VAL A 72 -34.96 -4.28 -21.95
N THR A 73 -34.77 -5.49 -21.40
CA THR A 73 -35.39 -6.71 -21.88
C THR A 73 -36.93 -6.63 -21.77
N GLU A 74 -37.45 -6.17 -20.63
CA GLU A 74 -38.89 -6.02 -20.41
C GLU A 74 -39.48 -4.91 -21.32
N SER A 75 -38.78 -3.79 -21.50
CA SER A 75 -39.22 -2.69 -22.37
C SER A 75 -39.27 -3.07 -23.86
N GLN A 76 -38.35 -3.93 -24.31
CA GLN A 76 -38.37 -4.46 -25.69
C GLN A 76 -39.43 -5.54 -25.91
N SER A 77 -39.79 -6.30 -24.85
CA SER A 77 -40.75 -7.40 -24.94
C SER A 77 -42.21 -6.96 -24.96
N ARG A 78 -42.53 -5.76 -24.46
CA ARG A 78 -43.91 -5.25 -24.28
C ARG A 78 -44.03 -3.80 -24.65
N PRO A 79 -44.12 -3.46 -25.94
CA PRO A 79 -44.48 -2.10 -26.36
C PRO A 79 -45.95 -1.77 -26.04
N PRO A 80 -46.31 -0.52 -25.66
CA PRO A 80 -45.50 0.68 -25.72
C PRO A 80 -44.55 0.82 -24.52
N LEU A 81 -43.47 1.60 -24.71
CA LEU A 81 -42.50 1.94 -23.65
C LEU A 81 -43.23 2.55 -22.44
N PRO A 82 -42.77 2.26 -21.22
CA PRO A 82 -43.31 2.88 -20.01
C PRO A 82 -43.27 4.41 -20.13
N SER A 83 -44.39 5.08 -19.86
CA SER A 83 -44.49 6.56 -19.94
C SER A 83 -43.51 7.30 -19.00
N GLN A 84 -42.95 6.61 -18.02
CA GLN A 84 -41.94 7.13 -17.08
C GLN A 84 -40.50 6.95 -17.57
N LEU A 85 -40.27 6.17 -18.63
CA LEU A 85 -38.93 6.03 -19.24
C LEU A 85 -38.73 7.23 -20.17
N ASN A 86 -37.98 8.21 -19.71
CA ASN A 86 -37.63 9.39 -20.50
C ASN A 86 -36.12 9.46 -20.70
N HIS A 87 -35.70 10.27 -21.66
CA HIS A 87 -34.27 10.45 -22.00
C HIS A 87 -33.48 11.03 -20.82
N ASP A 88 -34.10 11.96 -20.06
CA ASP A 88 -33.46 12.63 -18.92
C ASP A 88 -33.09 11.63 -17.77
N LEU A 89 -33.98 10.66 -17.54
CA LEU A 89 -33.67 9.60 -16.56
C LEU A 89 -32.47 8.76 -17.00
N LEU A 90 -32.42 8.36 -18.27
CA LEU A 90 -31.29 7.60 -18.81
C LEU A 90 -30.00 8.41 -18.78
N GLN A 91 -30.05 9.71 -19.10
CA GLN A 91 -28.92 10.62 -18.98
C GLN A 91 -28.46 10.75 -17.52
N SER A 92 -29.38 10.82 -16.58
CA SER A 92 -29.07 10.88 -15.14
C SER A 92 -28.36 9.61 -14.69
N VAL A 93 -28.85 8.43 -15.10
CA VAL A 93 -28.16 7.13 -14.83
C VAL A 93 -26.79 7.08 -15.50
N MET A 94 -26.68 7.54 -16.76
CA MET A 94 -25.40 7.60 -17.47
C MET A 94 -24.39 8.51 -16.76
N ARG A 95 -24.82 9.71 -16.29
CA ARG A 95 -23.98 10.64 -15.51
C ARG A 95 -23.49 9.99 -14.21
N PHE A 96 -24.35 9.25 -13.52
CA PHE A 96 -23.96 8.50 -12.33
C PHE A 96 -22.92 7.43 -12.67
N VAL A 97 -23.20 6.59 -13.67
CA VAL A 97 -22.30 5.50 -14.09
C VAL A 97 -20.98 6.03 -14.64
N SER A 98 -20.95 7.20 -15.29
CA SER A 98 -19.72 7.79 -15.86
C SER A 98 -18.68 8.18 -14.80
N ARG A 99 -19.11 8.42 -13.55
CA ARG A 99 -18.23 8.71 -12.40
C ARG A 99 -17.67 7.45 -11.76
N THR A 100 -18.11 6.28 -12.20
CA THR A 100 -17.68 4.99 -11.67
C THR A 100 -16.80 4.26 -12.70
N ASN A 101 -16.03 3.28 -12.25
CA ASN A 101 -15.14 2.52 -13.15
C ASN A 101 -15.90 1.46 -14.00
N LYS A 102 -17.23 1.61 -14.21
CA LYS A 102 -18.09 0.66 -14.96
C LYS A 102 -18.35 1.11 -16.40
N PHE A 103 -17.29 1.46 -17.13
CA PHE A 103 -17.39 1.93 -18.52
C PHE A 103 -18.21 1.01 -19.44
N ASN A 104 -18.11 -0.31 -19.29
CA ASN A 104 -18.86 -1.24 -20.15
C ASN A 104 -20.38 -1.11 -19.96
N LEU A 105 -20.85 -0.82 -18.76
CA LEU A 105 -22.25 -0.54 -18.48
C LEU A 105 -22.68 0.77 -19.13
N LEU A 106 -21.88 1.84 -19.01
CA LEU A 106 -22.12 3.13 -19.64
C LEU A 106 -22.25 2.99 -21.18
N LEU A 107 -21.30 2.29 -21.80
CA LEU A 107 -21.30 2.04 -23.23
C LEU A 107 -22.55 1.24 -23.68
N ARG A 108 -22.96 0.27 -22.87
CA ARG A 108 -24.19 -0.49 -23.13
C ARG A 108 -25.41 0.41 -23.10
N ILE A 109 -25.57 1.25 -22.06
CA ILE A 109 -26.69 2.19 -21.94
C ILE A 109 -26.74 3.12 -23.16
N PHE A 110 -25.57 3.67 -23.56
CA PHE A 110 -25.47 4.52 -24.73
C PHE A 110 -25.90 3.82 -26.03
N ASN A 111 -25.47 2.59 -26.26
CA ASN A 111 -25.80 1.79 -27.43
C ASN A 111 -27.27 1.36 -27.46
N ASP A 112 -27.92 1.22 -26.31
CA ASP A 112 -29.31 0.82 -26.19
C ASP A 112 -30.29 2.01 -26.44
N LEU A 113 -29.81 3.29 -26.40
CA LEU A 113 -30.65 4.48 -26.62
C LEU A 113 -31.47 4.40 -27.90
N PRO A 114 -30.89 4.09 -29.09
CA PRO A 114 -31.69 3.99 -30.32
C PRO A 114 -32.74 2.88 -30.29
N ALA A 115 -32.41 1.75 -29.68
CA ALA A 115 -33.32 0.60 -29.52
C ALA A 115 -34.49 0.92 -28.57
N LEU A 116 -34.32 1.88 -27.68
CA LEU A 116 -35.34 2.44 -26.78
C LEU A 116 -36.08 3.65 -27.40
N GLY A 117 -35.83 3.98 -28.68
CA GLY A 117 -36.49 5.07 -29.39
C GLY A 117 -35.95 6.48 -29.13
N PHE A 118 -34.77 6.58 -28.45
CA PHE A 118 -34.10 7.86 -28.19
C PHE A 118 -32.93 8.06 -29.15
N THR A 119 -32.87 9.21 -29.82
CA THR A 119 -31.71 9.60 -30.62
C THR A 119 -30.64 10.19 -29.72
N PRO A 120 -29.40 9.62 -29.70
CA PRO A 120 -28.32 10.18 -28.91
C PRO A 120 -28.08 11.65 -29.26
N ASN A 121 -28.03 12.50 -28.23
CA ASN A 121 -27.77 13.92 -28.37
C ASN A 121 -26.35 14.29 -27.94
N HIS A 122 -25.97 15.57 -28.06
CA HIS A 122 -24.63 16.04 -27.70
C HIS A 122 -24.25 15.71 -26.24
N MET A 123 -25.23 15.80 -25.32
CA MET A 123 -25.01 15.52 -23.91
C MET A 123 -24.67 14.02 -23.66
N ASP A 124 -25.33 13.11 -24.41
CA ASP A 124 -25.04 11.66 -24.28
C ASP A 124 -23.60 11.34 -24.69
N HIS A 125 -23.15 11.96 -25.81
CA HIS A 125 -21.75 11.84 -26.24
C HIS A 125 -20.77 12.45 -25.24
N HIS A 126 -21.11 13.60 -24.65
CA HIS A 126 -20.31 14.24 -23.59
C HIS A 126 -20.17 13.32 -22.36
N ILE A 127 -21.28 12.74 -21.86
CA ILE A 127 -21.27 11.81 -20.73
C ILE A 127 -20.41 10.58 -21.03
N LEU A 128 -20.48 10.08 -22.28
CA LEU A 128 -19.65 8.94 -22.69
C LEU A 128 -18.14 9.29 -22.69
N LEU A 129 -17.78 10.51 -23.14
CA LEU A 129 -16.41 11.03 -23.07
C LEU A 129 -15.93 11.13 -21.63
N VAL A 130 -16.77 11.63 -20.70
CA VAL A 130 -16.46 11.67 -19.27
C VAL A 130 -16.17 10.27 -18.74
N GLY A 131 -17.00 9.27 -19.09
CA GLY A 131 -16.78 7.88 -18.67
C GLY A 131 -15.53 7.23 -19.28
N MET A 132 -15.15 7.61 -20.51
CA MET A 132 -13.88 7.18 -21.11
C MET A 132 -12.67 7.79 -20.38
N ALA A 133 -12.72 9.09 -20.09
CA ALA A 133 -11.66 9.81 -19.42
C ALA A 133 -11.45 9.28 -17.99
N SER A 134 -12.52 9.16 -17.20
CA SER A 134 -12.45 8.64 -15.83
C SER A 134 -12.02 7.17 -15.74
N SER A 135 -12.20 6.40 -16.82
CA SER A 135 -11.72 5.00 -16.92
C SER A 135 -10.30 4.88 -17.52
N GLY A 136 -9.57 5.98 -17.71
CA GLY A 136 -8.24 6.00 -18.30
C GLY A 136 -8.15 5.63 -19.78
N LYS A 137 -9.29 5.59 -20.51
CA LYS A 137 -9.35 5.18 -21.92
C LYS A 137 -9.18 6.37 -22.87
N LEU A 138 -8.13 7.16 -22.69
CA LEU A 138 -7.91 8.45 -23.35
C LEU A 138 -7.77 8.33 -24.88
N ASP A 139 -7.11 7.29 -25.39
CA ASP A 139 -7.00 7.03 -26.82
C ASP A 139 -8.37 6.76 -27.48
N LYS A 140 -9.25 6.06 -26.75
CA LYS A 140 -10.63 5.82 -27.22
C LYS A 140 -11.44 7.10 -27.20
N ALA A 141 -11.27 7.95 -26.19
CA ALA A 141 -11.92 9.25 -26.10
C ALA A 141 -11.49 10.17 -27.27
N LEU A 142 -10.20 10.19 -27.62
CA LEU A 142 -9.69 10.94 -28.78
C LEU A 142 -10.29 10.42 -30.11
N LYS A 143 -10.37 9.12 -30.29
CA LYS A 143 -11.03 8.55 -31.48
C LYS A 143 -12.52 8.89 -31.53
N TRP A 144 -13.19 8.86 -30.38
CA TRP A 144 -14.59 9.15 -30.24
C TRP A 144 -14.93 10.63 -30.58
N ILE A 145 -14.14 11.58 -30.08
CA ILE A 145 -14.36 13.01 -30.39
C ILE A 145 -14.23 13.31 -31.91
N HIS A 146 -13.32 12.60 -32.57
CA HIS A 146 -13.23 12.68 -34.04
C HIS A 146 -14.44 12.03 -34.73
N ALA A 147 -14.94 10.91 -34.20
CA ALA A 147 -16.11 10.21 -34.72
C ALA A 147 -17.42 11.02 -34.55
N MET A 148 -17.54 11.85 -33.50
CA MET A 148 -18.71 12.74 -33.31
C MET A 148 -18.95 13.62 -34.54
N LYS A 149 -17.91 14.18 -35.16
CA LYS A 149 -18.02 14.99 -36.36
C LYS A 149 -18.27 14.13 -37.61
N ALA A 150 -17.51 13.04 -37.77
CA ALA A 150 -17.50 12.23 -38.98
C ALA A 150 -18.74 11.34 -39.13
N SER A 151 -19.19 10.70 -38.03
CA SER A 151 -20.25 9.69 -38.03
C SER A 151 -21.59 10.22 -37.55
N HIS A 152 -21.60 11.26 -36.70
CA HIS A 152 -22.83 11.79 -36.10
C HIS A 152 -23.13 13.24 -36.48
N GLY A 153 -22.30 13.88 -37.33
CA GLY A 153 -22.47 15.26 -37.78
C GLY A 153 -22.41 16.31 -36.67
N MET A 154 -22.00 15.93 -35.48
CA MET A 154 -21.93 16.79 -34.29
C MET A 154 -20.54 17.42 -34.16
N ARG A 155 -20.46 18.74 -34.05
CA ARG A 155 -19.18 19.43 -33.79
C ARG A 155 -18.87 19.35 -32.30
N PRO A 156 -17.70 18.80 -31.90
CA PRO A 156 -17.29 18.81 -30.52
C PRO A 156 -17.18 20.24 -29.97
N ALA A 157 -17.75 20.48 -28.81
CA ALA A 157 -17.64 21.73 -28.08
C ALA A 157 -16.31 21.81 -27.30
N PRO A 158 -15.82 23.00 -26.93
CA PRO A 158 -14.64 23.13 -26.06
C PRO A 158 -14.73 22.29 -24.75
N ALA A 159 -15.93 22.14 -24.20
CA ALA A 159 -16.19 21.32 -23.04
C ALA A 159 -15.81 19.83 -23.24
N ASP A 160 -16.07 19.27 -24.44
CA ASP A 160 -15.74 17.87 -24.75
C ASP A 160 -14.23 17.64 -24.80
N TRP A 161 -13.49 18.60 -25.33
CA TRP A 161 -12.04 18.58 -25.34
C TRP A 161 -11.46 18.72 -23.93
N ASN A 162 -12.04 19.61 -23.11
CA ASN A 162 -11.61 19.82 -21.72
C ASN A 162 -11.79 18.56 -20.87
N VAL A 163 -12.77 17.70 -21.14
CA VAL A 163 -12.91 16.38 -20.50
C VAL A 163 -11.69 15.51 -20.76
N ILE A 164 -11.21 15.47 -22.02
CA ILE A 164 -10.04 14.66 -22.37
C ILE A 164 -8.76 15.26 -21.76
N ILE A 165 -8.62 16.58 -21.82
CA ILE A 165 -7.49 17.32 -21.20
C ILE A 165 -7.43 17.02 -19.70
N ASN A 166 -8.57 17.05 -19.00
CA ASN A 166 -8.63 16.71 -17.58
C ASN A 166 -8.28 15.22 -17.31
N GLY A 167 -8.64 14.32 -18.23
CA GLY A 167 -8.24 12.92 -18.17
C GLY A 167 -6.71 12.74 -18.24
N TYR A 168 -6.03 13.47 -19.15
CA TYR A 168 -4.56 13.49 -19.20
C TYR A 168 -3.94 14.13 -17.96
N ARG A 169 -4.59 15.18 -17.39
CA ARG A 169 -4.15 15.75 -16.11
C ARG A 169 -4.17 14.72 -14.99
N GLN A 170 -5.24 13.94 -14.86
CA GLN A 170 -5.34 12.87 -13.86
C GLN A 170 -4.28 11.77 -14.06
N ALA A 171 -3.85 11.57 -15.31
CA ALA A 171 -2.76 10.64 -15.64
C ALA A 171 -1.35 11.26 -15.43
N GLY A 172 -1.24 12.54 -15.08
CA GLY A 172 0.03 13.25 -14.93
C GLY A 172 0.78 13.50 -16.25
N ASP A 173 0.10 13.45 -17.39
CA ASP A 173 0.69 13.58 -18.73
C ASP A 173 0.43 14.97 -19.33
N LEU A 174 1.33 15.91 -19.04
CA LEU A 174 1.26 17.28 -19.55
C LEU A 174 1.50 17.36 -21.06
N GLU A 175 2.36 16.51 -21.63
CA GLU A 175 2.60 16.46 -23.07
C GLU A 175 1.34 15.99 -23.82
N GLY A 176 0.67 14.97 -23.29
CA GLY A 176 -0.62 14.51 -23.76
C GLY A 176 -1.65 15.63 -23.75
N MET A 177 -1.74 16.41 -22.67
CA MET A 177 -2.64 17.57 -22.58
C MET A 177 -2.35 18.58 -23.69
N ARG A 178 -1.09 18.98 -23.90
CA ARG A 178 -0.71 19.90 -24.96
C ARG A 178 -1.04 19.37 -26.35
N SER A 179 -0.77 18.09 -26.61
CA SER A 179 -1.14 17.42 -27.86
C SER A 179 -2.65 17.50 -28.12
N VAL A 180 -3.47 17.37 -27.07
CA VAL A 180 -4.94 17.50 -27.17
C VAL A 180 -5.36 18.93 -27.48
N VAL A 181 -4.72 19.94 -26.86
CA VAL A 181 -4.99 21.36 -27.15
C VAL A 181 -4.65 21.69 -28.61
N ASP A 182 -3.54 21.16 -29.15
CA ASP A 182 -3.20 21.34 -30.55
C ASP A 182 -4.21 20.69 -31.51
N LYS A 183 -4.72 19.51 -31.15
CA LYS A 183 -5.79 18.82 -31.90
C LYS A 183 -7.10 19.60 -31.82
N MET A 184 -7.41 20.18 -30.67
CA MET A 184 -8.57 21.04 -30.45
C MET A 184 -8.54 22.26 -31.39
N ARG A 185 -7.40 22.99 -31.46
CA ARG A 185 -7.19 24.12 -32.38
C ARG A 185 -7.32 23.70 -33.84
N LYS A 186 -6.72 22.58 -34.25
CA LYS A 186 -6.81 22.02 -35.61
C LYS A 186 -8.24 21.61 -35.97
N ALA A 187 -9.06 21.23 -34.99
CA ALA A 187 -10.47 20.91 -35.19
C ALA A 187 -11.35 22.16 -35.29
N GLY A 188 -10.81 23.36 -35.06
CA GLY A 188 -11.52 24.65 -35.09
C GLY A 188 -12.28 24.94 -33.78
N ALA A 189 -11.87 24.30 -32.67
CA ALA A 189 -12.35 24.60 -31.32
C ALA A 189 -11.28 25.41 -30.58
N GLU A 190 -11.59 26.66 -30.24
CA GLU A 190 -10.64 27.54 -29.58
C GLU A 190 -10.54 27.17 -28.07
N PRO A 191 -9.31 27.09 -27.52
CA PRO A 191 -9.07 26.95 -26.09
C PRO A 191 -9.70 28.10 -25.30
N ASN A 192 -10.37 27.79 -24.21
CA ASN A 192 -11.01 28.76 -23.33
C ASN A 192 -10.31 28.83 -21.96
N VAL A 193 -10.80 29.70 -21.06
CA VAL A 193 -10.25 29.86 -19.70
C VAL A 193 -10.10 28.51 -18.98
N VAL A 194 -11.11 27.61 -19.08
CA VAL A 194 -11.08 26.27 -18.44
C VAL A 194 -9.95 25.42 -19.01
N THR A 195 -9.66 25.50 -20.31
CA THR A 195 -8.54 24.79 -20.96
C THR A 195 -7.21 25.22 -20.37
N PHE A 196 -6.97 26.54 -20.31
CA PHE A 196 -5.72 27.09 -19.76
C PHE A 196 -5.59 26.81 -18.26
N ASN A 197 -6.68 26.94 -17.51
CA ASN A 197 -6.70 26.62 -16.08
C ASN A 197 -6.35 25.16 -15.80
N SER A 198 -6.79 24.24 -16.63
CA SER A 198 -6.43 22.82 -16.51
C SER A 198 -4.94 22.58 -16.78
N LEU A 199 -4.34 23.28 -17.75
CA LEU A 199 -2.90 23.23 -18.04
C LEU A 199 -2.06 23.85 -16.90
N ILE A 200 -2.48 25.00 -16.37
CA ILE A 200 -1.82 25.68 -15.25
C ILE A 200 -1.81 24.79 -14.02
N SER A 201 -2.97 24.21 -13.67
CA SER A 201 -3.07 23.30 -12.51
C SER A 201 -2.16 22.07 -12.67
N ALA A 202 -2.18 21.43 -13.86
CA ALA A 202 -1.32 20.28 -14.12
C ALA A 202 0.17 20.64 -14.04
N ALA A 203 0.57 21.80 -14.57
CA ALA A 203 1.95 22.24 -14.52
C ALA A 203 2.43 22.51 -13.08
N PHE A 204 1.56 23.05 -12.22
CA PHE A 204 1.86 23.20 -10.77
C PHE A 204 1.93 21.83 -10.07
N GLU A 205 0.96 20.93 -10.31
CA GLU A 205 0.96 19.59 -9.73
C GLU A 205 2.25 18.79 -10.05
N LEU A 206 2.84 19.03 -11.23
CA LEU A 206 4.08 18.42 -11.69
C LEU A 206 5.36 19.24 -11.34
N GLY A 207 5.22 20.39 -10.67
CA GLY A 207 6.33 21.27 -10.32
C GLY A 207 7.02 21.96 -11.52
N GLN A 208 6.36 22.01 -12.70
CA GLN A 208 6.92 22.55 -13.94
C GLN A 208 6.64 24.04 -14.11
N LEU A 209 7.30 24.89 -13.32
CA LEU A 209 7.07 26.35 -13.29
C LEU A 209 7.29 27.06 -14.63
N SER A 210 8.23 26.59 -15.45
CA SER A 210 8.47 27.11 -16.79
C SER A 210 7.24 26.94 -17.70
N GLU A 211 6.55 25.81 -17.58
CA GLU A 211 5.33 25.54 -18.34
C GLU A 211 4.13 26.36 -17.83
N VAL A 212 4.07 26.67 -16.52
CA VAL A 212 3.08 27.61 -15.98
C VAL A 212 3.22 28.97 -16.65
N ARG A 213 4.44 29.55 -16.66
CA ARG A 213 4.71 30.86 -17.28
C ARG A 213 4.37 30.87 -18.77
N LYS A 214 4.81 29.86 -19.50
CA LYS A 214 4.50 29.67 -20.92
C LYS A 214 2.98 29.58 -21.17
N THR A 215 2.24 28.85 -20.34
CA THR A 215 0.79 28.70 -20.48
C THR A 215 0.06 30.04 -20.23
N VAL A 216 0.52 30.82 -19.26
CA VAL A 216 -0.01 32.17 -18.99
C VAL A 216 0.25 33.11 -20.18
N GLU A 217 1.44 33.08 -20.78
CA GLU A 217 1.77 33.83 -21.99
C GLU A 217 0.93 33.41 -23.20
N GLU A 218 0.73 32.10 -23.39
CA GLU A 218 -0.15 31.55 -24.41
C GLU A 218 -1.61 32.00 -24.23
N MET A 219 -2.10 31.99 -22.98
CA MET A 219 -3.43 32.46 -22.63
C MET A 219 -3.62 33.93 -23.03
N ALA A 220 -2.68 34.78 -22.65
CA ALA A 220 -2.69 36.22 -22.97
C ALA A 220 -2.61 36.45 -24.50
N SER A 221 -1.70 35.76 -25.21
CA SER A 221 -1.52 35.89 -26.65
C SER A 221 -2.73 35.36 -27.44
N SER A 222 -3.50 34.42 -26.89
CA SER A 222 -4.74 33.93 -27.47
C SER A 222 -5.94 34.85 -27.21
N GLY A 223 -5.75 36.00 -26.53
CA GLY A 223 -6.80 36.94 -26.18
C GLY A 223 -7.77 36.45 -25.09
N VAL A 224 -7.39 35.41 -24.37
CA VAL A 224 -8.19 34.87 -23.26
C VAL A 224 -7.75 35.56 -21.97
N THR A 225 -8.64 36.32 -21.35
CA THR A 225 -8.38 37.02 -20.10
C THR A 225 -8.43 36.05 -18.93
N ALA A 226 -7.47 36.16 -18.01
CA ALA A 226 -7.48 35.41 -16.76
C ALA A 226 -8.67 35.84 -15.90
N ASP A 227 -9.44 34.89 -15.40
CA ASP A 227 -10.53 35.14 -14.43
C ASP A 227 -9.99 35.13 -12.99
N LEU A 228 -10.86 35.42 -12.02
CA LEU A 228 -10.50 35.43 -10.61
C LEU A 228 -9.97 34.06 -10.17
N TRP A 229 -10.57 32.98 -10.68
CA TRP A 229 -10.11 31.62 -10.40
C TRP A 229 -8.69 31.37 -10.91
N THR A 230 -8.37 31.82 -12.15
CA THR A 230 -7.02 31.72 -12.72
C THR A 230 -5.98 32.44 -11.83
N GLU A 231 -6.27 33.69 -11.43
CA GLU A 231 -5.36 34.47 -10.61
C GLU A 231 -5.20 33.83 -9.21
N THR A 232 -6.26 33.32 -8.61
CA THR A 232 -6.22 32.59 -7.33
C THR A 232 -5.40 31.30 -7.44
N ALA A 233 -5.57 30.54 -8.52
CA ALA A 233 -4.80 29.31 -8.76
C ALA A 233 -3.31 29.63 -8.98
N LEU A 234 -2.98 30.71 -9.69
CA LEU A 234 -1.60 31.18 -9.87
C LEU A 234 -0.98 31.64 -8.54
N LEU A 235 -1.72 32.42 -7.74
CA LEU A 235 -1.26 32.87 -6.43
C LEU A 235 -0.92 31.68 -5.54
N THR A 236 -1.87 30.76 -5.37
CA THR A 236 -1.71 29.60 -4.50
C THR A 236 -0.59 28.69 -5.00
N GLY A 237 -0.53 28.43 -6.31
CA GLY A 237 0.49 27.58 -6.91
C GLY A 237 1.92 28.16 -6.78
N PHE A 238 2.10 29.48 -6.98
CA PHE A 238 3.40 30.12 -6.79
C PHE A 238 3.82 30.15 -5.31
N VAL A 239 2.87 30.35 -4.38
CA VAL A 239 3.16 30.27 -2.94
C VAL A 239 3.61 28.85 -2.55
N GLU A 240 2.94 27.82 -3.04
CA GLU A 240 3.30 26.42 -2.77
C GLU A 240 4.65 26.03 -3.38
N ALA A 241 4.96 26.59 -4.54
CA ALA A 241 6.24 26.39 -5.21
C ALA A 241 7.41 27.22 -4.62
N GLY A 242 7.14 28.10 -3.66
CA GLY A 242 8.15 28.99 -3.06
C GLY A 242 8.56 30.18 -3.95
N GLU A 243 7.87 30.42 -5.07
CA GLU A 243 8.12 31.50 -6.02
C GLU A 243 7.45 32.82 -5.57
N LEU A 244 7.89 33.35 -4.43
CA LEU A 244 7.28 34.53 -3.79
C LEU A 244 7.27 35.77 -4.66
N GLY A 245 8.28 35.95 -5.54
CA GLY A 245 8.32 37.07 -6.48
C GLY A 245 7.15 37.06 -7.47
N SER A 246 6.86 35.89 -8.04
CA SER A 246 5.72 35.67 -8.94
C SER A 246 4.38 35.79 -8.21
N ALA A 247 4.30 35.24 -6.97
CA ALA A 247 3.13 35.35 -6.12
C ALA A 247 2.76 36.82 -5.80
N ARG A 248 3.76 37.67 -5.50
CA ARG A 248 3.57 39.12 -5.27
C ARG A 248 3.06 39.86 -6.51
N GLU A 249 3.50 39.46 -7.69
CA GLU A 249 2.99 40.01 -8.93
C GLU A 249 1.49 39.72 -9.12
N VAL A 250 1.09 38.47 -8.85
CA VAL A 250 -0.31 38.09 -8.88
C VAL A 250 -1.12 38.83 -7.80
N GLN A 251 -0.58 38.94 -6.58
CA GLN A 251 -1.18 39.72 -5.49
C GLN A 251 -1.44 41.16 -5.93
N ARG A 252 -0.47 41.85 -6.55
CA ARG A 252 -0.64 43.20 -7.04
C ARG A 252 -1.77 43.31 -8.07
N ARG A 253 -1.89 42.36 -8.98
CA ARG A 253 -2.98 42.32 -9.97
C ARG A 253 -4.32 42.13 -9.30
N LEU A 254 -4.45 41.18 -8.35
CA LEU A 254 -5.67 40.95 -7.58
C LEU A 254 -6.10 42.21 -6.81
N LEU A 255 -5.17 42.86 -6.12
CA LEU A 255 -5.45 44.07 -5.35
C LEU A 255 -5.78 45.26 -6.24
N ALA A 256 -5.21 45.37 -7.45
CA ALA A 256 -5.54 46.39 -8.43
C ALA A 256 -6.99 46.23 -8.94
N ARG A 257 -7.45 45.03 -9.21
CA ARG A 257 -8.83 44.69 -9.60
C ARG A 257 -9.84 45.11 -8.53
N LEU A 258 -9.52 44.89 -7.27
CA LEU A 258 -10.35 45.36 -6.15
C LEU A 258 -10.55 46.87 -6.12
N LYS A 259 -9.47 47.61 -6.47
CA LYS A 259 -9.50 49.08 -6.47
C LYS A 259 -10.21 49.66 -7.67
N SER A 260 -10.21 48.99 -8.81
CA SER A 260 -10.89 49.43 -10.05
C SER A 260 -12.40 49.26 -10.02
N GLY A 261 -12.94 48.50 -9.08
CA GLY A 261 -14.39 48.25 -8.96
C GLY A 261 -14.98 47.44 -10.12
N GLU A 262 -14.14 46.78 -10.93
CA GLU A 262 -14.58 45.99 -12.09
C GLU A 262 -15.33 44.71 -11.70
N GLU A 263 -15.23 44.27 -10.45
CA GLU A 263 -16.02 43.17 -9.90
C GLU A 263 -16.91 43.70 -8.76
N SER A 264 -18.22 43.64 -8.97
CA SER A 264 -19.24 44.09 -8.00
C SER A 264 -19.31 43.22 -6.75
N GLU A 265 -18.57 42.10 -6.66
CA GLU A 265 -18.66 41.12 -5.58
C GLU A 265 -17.39 40.96 -4.73
N GLY A 266 -16.35 41.78 -4.89
CA GLY A 266 -15.14 41.66 -4.08
C GLY A 266 -14.31 40.39 -4.37
N LEU A 267 -13.25 40.13 -3.58
CA LEU A 267 -12.50 38.87 -3.65
C LEU A 267 -13.34 37.74 -3.04
N ASP A 268 -13.35 36.59 -3.69
CA ASP A 268 -13.94 35.39 -3.12
C ASP A 268 -13.08 34.84 -1.96
N GLU A 269 -13.66 33.94 -1.18
CA GLU A 269 -13.00 33.31 -0.03
C GLU A 269 -11.71 32.59 -0.44
N ALA A 270 -11.65 32.06 -1.66
CA ALA A 270 -10.48 31.34 -2.14
C ALA A 270 -9.29 32.29 -2.40
N ALA A 271 -9.57 33.47 -2.97
CA ALA A 271 -8.56 34.53 -3.18
C ALA A 271 -8.06 35.09 -1.83
N LEU A 272 -8.95 35.34 -0.89
CA LEU A 272 -8.58 35.77 0.47
C LEU A 272 -7.68 34.72 1.15
N ASN A 273 -8.03 33.45 1.08
CA ASN A 273 -7.19 32.38 1.64
C ASN A 273 -5.82 32.28 0.96
N GLY A 274 -5.74 32.51 -0.36
CA GLY A 274 -4.48 32.57 -1.10
C GLY A 274 -3.59 33.73 -0.65
N LEU A 275 -4.17 34.91 -0.45
CA LEU A 275 -3.48 36.08 0.07
C LEU A 275 -3.02 35.89 1.52
N LEU A 276 -3.85 35.30 2.36
CA LEU A 276 -3.48 34.96 3.74
C LEU A 276 -2.30 33.97 3.77
N LYS A 277 -2.32 32.97 2.91
CA LYS A 277 -1.23 31.98 2.79
C LYS A 277 0.08 32.65 2.36
N LEU A 278 0.03 33.59 1.43
CA LEU A 278 1.19 34.36 1.03
C LEU A 278 1.77 35.17 2.21
N GLU A 279 0.94 35.89 2.96
CA GLU A 279 1.35 36.67 4.11
C GLU A 279 1.97 35.79 5.21
N VAL A 280 1.36 34.63 5.47
CA VAL A 280 1.90 33.63 6.41
C VAL A 280 3.29 33.13 5.99
N VAL A 281 3.49 32.85 4.70
CA VAL A 281 4.78 32.37 4.20
C VAL A 281 5.85 33.49 4.24
N GLU A 282 5.47 34.75 4.03
CA GLU A 282 6.42 35.88 3.98
C GLU A 282 6.76 36.42 5.39
N ARG A 283 5.78 36.55 6.26
CA ARG A 283 5.91 37.21 7.57
C ARG A 283 5.69 36.27 8.76
N GLY A 284 5.49 34.98 8.46
CA GLY A 284 5.22 33.95 9.47
C GLY A 284 3.82 34.06 10.09
N PHE A 285 3.61 33.29 11.15
CA PHE A 285 2.34 33.18 11.85
C PHE A 285 1.81 34.57 12.33
N GLY A 286 2.66 35.40 12.95
CA GLY A 286 2.26 36.72 13.45
C GLY A 286 1.75 37.67 12.36
N GLY A 287 2.38 37.68 11.18
CA GLY A 287 1.90 38.46 10.04
C GLY A 287 0.55 37.99 9.51
N GLY A 288 0.32 36.67 9.54
CA GLY A 288 -0.97 36.09 9.20
C GLY A 288 -2.07 36.47 10.16
N LEU A 289 -1.81 36.47 11.48
CA LEU A 289 -2.76 36.91 12.51
C LEU A 289 -3.13 38.38 12.33
N GLU A 290 -2.14 39.27 12.21
CA GLU A 290 -2.40 40.72 11.99
C GLU A 290 -3.30 40.96 10.75
N LEU A 291 -3.09 40.18 9.69
CA LEU A 291 -3.92 40.30 8.49
C LEU A 291 -5.33 39.79 8.71
N ALA A 292 -5.50 38.67 9.42
CA ALA A 292 -6.81 38.10 9.75
C ALA A 292 -7.61 39.03 10.65
N GLU A 293 -7.02 39.61 11.71
CA GLU A 293 -7.63 40.61 12.57
C GLU A 293 -8.11 41.83 11.77
N ARG A 294 -7.28 42.38 10.90
CA ARG A 294 -7.66 43.48 10.02
C ARG A 294 -8.83 43.13 9.12
N TRP A 295 -8.85 41.94 8.54
CA TRP A 295 -9.95 41.52 7.68
C TRP A 295 -11.24 41.29 8.46
N ARG A 296 -11.16 40.75 9.67
CA ARG A 296 -12.29 40.65 10.58
C ARG A 296 -12.87 42.05 10.86
N ASP A 297 -12.01 43.01 11.19
CA ASP A 297 -12.43 44.39 11.50
C ASP A 297 -12.99 45.13 10.26
N GLU A 298 -12.49 44.78 9.05
CA GLU A 298 -13.03 45.27 7.78
C GLU A 298 -14.34 44.54 7.39
N GLY A 299 -14.80 43.54 8.14
CA GLY A 299 -16.00 42.75 7.84
C GLY A 299 -15.83 41.81 6.63
N ARG A 300 -14.62 41.42 6.28
CA ARG A 300 -14.36 40.46 5.18
C ARG A 300 -14.65 39.04 5.62
N PRO A 301 -15.15 38.17 4.73
CA PRO A 301 -15.50 36.79 5.08
C PRO A 301 -14.23 35.99 5.35
N LEU A 302 -14.03 35.58 6.62
CA LEU A 302 -13.09 34.53 7.01
C LEU A 302 -13.85 33.24 7.17
N ASN A 303 -13.22 32.12 6.88
CA ASN A 303 -13.82 30.81 6.93
C ASN A 303 -12.89 29.78 7.61
N GLU A 304 -13.39 28.55 7.80
CA GLU A 304 -12.64 27.43 8.40
C GLU A 304 -11.28 27.16 7.68
N ARG A 305 -11.18 27.48 6.40
CA ARG A 305 -9.96 27.33 5.64
C ARG A 305 -8.90 28.39 5.99
N SER A 306 -9.35 29.63 6.26
CA SER A 306 -8.50 30.69 6.80
C SER A 306 -7.92 30.28 8.14
N LEU A 307 -8.75 29.79 9.04
CA LEU A 307 -8.37 29.29 10.36
C LEU A 307 -7.38 28.11 10.22
N SER A 308 -7.66 27.13 9.35
CA SER A 308 -6.75 26.01 9.10
C SER A 308 -5.40 26.47 8.55
N THR A 309 -5.35 27.48 7.68
CA THR A 309 -4.10 28.01 7.11
C THR A 309 -3.22 28.61 8.20
N LEU A 310 -3.79 29.39 9.11
CA LEU A 310 -3.09 29.95 10.27
C LEU A 310 -2.66 28.85 11.26
N ALA A 311 -3.55 27.90 11.54
CA ALA A 311 -3.28 26.79 12.47
C ALA A 311 -2.07 25.95 12.02
N VAL A 312 -1.92 25.65 10.72
CA VAL A 312 -0.79 24.87 10.17
C VAL A 312 0.55 25.56 10.46
N GLU A 313 0.60 26.88 10.32
CA GLU A 313 1.85 27.61 10.57
C GLU A 313 2.12 27.79 12.06
N GLY A 314 1.09 28.14 12.84
CA GLY A 314 1.19 28.31 14.30
C GLY A 314 1.52 27.02 15.04
N ALA A 315 1.11 25.88 14.49
CA ALA A 315 1.37 24.57 15.08
C ALA A 315 2.83 24.08 14.92
N LYS A 316 3.64 24.77 14.11
CA LYS A 316 5.05 24.38 13.93
C LYS A 316 5.87 24.65 15.19
N GLY A 317 6.46 23.60 15.73
CA GLY A 317 7.39 23.68 16.86
C GLY A 317 6.75 23.81 18.23
N LEU A 318 5.45 23.53 18.36
CA LEU A 318 4.75 23.45 19.66
C LEU A 318 5.42 22.42 20.58
N ARG A 319 5.48 22.76 21.87
CA ARG A 319 6.17 21.94 22.88
C ARG A 319 5.23 21.42 23.95
N THR A 320 4.23 22.21 24.32
CA THR A 320 3.32 21.90 25.42
C THR A 320 1.86 22.08 25.02
N VAL A 321 0.97 21.45 25.77
CA VAL A 321 -0.46 21.56 25.55
C VAL A 321 -0.95 22.99 25.76
N GLU A 322 -0.36 23.73 26.73
CA GLU A 322 -0.72 25.11 27.00
C GLU A 322 -0.42 26.03 25.82
N GLU A 323 0.72 25.80 25.11
CA GLU A 323 1.04 26.52 23.88
C GLU A 323 0.00 26.23 22.79
N GLY A 324 -0.41 24.96 22.66
CA GLY A 324 -1.44 24.54 21.70
C GLY A 324 -2.81 25.16 21.97
N VAL A 325 -3.23 25.22 23.24
CA VAL A 325 -4.50 25.83 23.64
C VAL A 325 -4.47 27.36 23.40
N ARG A 326 -3.38 28.03 23.76
CA ARG A 326 -3.22 29.46 23.47
C ARG A 326 -3.28 29.74 21.98
N LEU A 327 -2.61 28.93 21.16
CA LEU A 327 -2.70 29.07 19.72
C LEU A 327 -4.14 29.02 19.21
N LEU A 328 -4.97 28.09 19.74
CA LEU A 328 -6.38 28.00 19.36
C LEU A 328 -7.17 29.24 19.82
N GLU A 329 -6.92 29.76 21.01
CA GLU A 329 -7.53 31.00 21.54
C GLU A 329 -7.12 32.21 20.69
N ASP A 330 -5.81 32.36 20.34
CA ASP A 330 -5.31 33.42 19.45
C ASP A 330 -5.97 33.37 18.07
N LEU A 331 -6.20 32.17 17.55
CA LEU A 331 -6.90 31.96 16.27
C LEU A 331 -8.37 32.34 16.33
N GLU A 332 -9.07 31.99 17.40
CA GLU A 332 -10.47 32.40 17.66
C GLU A 332 -10.59 33.90 17.77
N ASP A 333 -9.69 34.54 18.53
CA ASP A 333 -9.65 35.98 18.68
C ASP A 333 -9.36 36.71 17.39
N ALA A 334 -8.37 36.24 16.58
CA ALA A 334 -8.00 36.88 15.33
C ALA A 334 -9.06 36.71 14.22
N THR A 335 -9.70 35.55 14.13
CA THR A 335 -10.64 35.26 13.04
C THR A 335 -12.10 35.55 13.41
N GLY A 336 -12.44 35.58 14.69
CA GLY A 336 -13.83 35.63 15.19
C GLY A 336 -14.60 34.32 14.98
N LEU A 337 -13.89 33.21 14.61
CA LEU A 337 -14.49 31.90 14.41
C LEU A 337 -14.07 30.96 15.53
N ALA A 338 -15.00 30.18 16.05
CA ALA A 338 -14.65 29.11 16.99
C ALA A 338 -13.74 28.06 16.33
N ALA A 339 -12.73 27.62 17.08
CA ALA A 339 -11.81 26.58 16.60
C ALA A 339 -12.56 25.27 16.34
N ASP A 340 -12.63 24.90 15.10
CA ASP A 340 -13.29 23.68 14.64
C ASP A 340 -12.45 22.43 14.93
N ARG A 341 -13.02 21.25 14.73
CA ARG A 341 -12.32 19.96 14.90
C ARG A 341 -11.04 19.88 14.07
N ARG A 342 -11.04 20.53 12.91
CA ARG A 342 -9.88 20.51 12.01
C ARG A 342 -8.71 21.33 12.59
N ALA A 343 -9.00 22.49 13.18
CA ALA A 343 -7.99 23.28 13.87
C ALA A 343 -7.37 22.51 15.04
N TRP A 344 -8.19 21.87 15.86
CA TRP A 344 -7.73 20.99 16.95
C TRP A 344 -6.88 19.84 16.43
N SER A 345 -7.27 19.19 15.32
CA SER A 345 -6.51 18.11 14.70
C SER A 345 -5.13 18.60 14.20
N ILE A 346 -5.07 19.79 13.61
CA ILE A 346 -3.81 20.39 13.12
C ILE A 346 -2.87 20.67 14.29
N VAL A 347 -3.36 21.28 15.37
CA VAL A 347 -2.56 21.59 16.55
C VAL A 347 -2.06 20.30 17.23
N LEU A 348 -2.91 19.28 17.32
CA LEU A 348 -2.54 17.96 17.81
C LEU A 348 -1.41 17.33 16.98
N GLN A 349 -1.50 17.38 15.64
CA GLN A 349 -0.45 16.90 14.75
C GLN A 349 0.84 17.72 14.90
N GLY A 350 0.73 19.03 15.14
CA GLY A 350 1.87 19.90 15.43
C GLY A 350 2.60 19.49 16.71
N LEU A 351 1.88 19.18 17.79
CA LEU A 351 2.46 18.65 19.03
C LEU A 351 3.12 17.27 18.83
N LEU A 352 2.47 16.37 18.07
CA LEU A 352 3.05 15.06 17.74
C LEU A 352 4.36 15.15 16.96
N ALA A 353 4.46 16.10 16.04
CA ALA A 353 5.67 16.33 15.23
C ALA A 353 6.73 17.13 16.01
N GLY A 354 6.33 17.84 17.05
CA GLY A 354 7.17 18.69 17.87
C GLY A 354 7.88 17.96 19.02
N PRO A 355 8.65 18.68 19.82
CA PRO A 355 9.38 18.13 20.98
C PRO A 355 8.45 17.59 22.10
N GLY A 356 7.19 18.02 22.15
CA GLY A 356 6.19 17.55 23.12
C GLY A 356 5.78 16.10 22.90
N GLY A 357 5.75 15.69 21.64
CA GLY A 357 5.47 14.32 21.21
C GLY A 357 4.10 13.79 21.64
N LEU A 358 3.99 12.48 21.72
CA LEU A 358 2.75 11.79 22.05
C LEU A 358 2.14 12.18 23.42
N PRO A 359 2.92 12.36 24.52
CA PRO A 359 2.32 12.68 25.81
C PRO A 359 1.55 14.01 25.83
N GLU A 360 2.09 15.04 25.17
CA GLU A 360 1.43 16.36 25.11
C GLU A 360 0.23 16.34 24.14
N ALA A 361 0.32 15.58 23.05
CA ALA A 361 -0.80 15.38 22.14
C ALA A 361 -1.99 14.65 22.80
N LEU A 362 -1.73 13.66 23.66
CA LEU A 362 -2.77 12.98 24.45
C LEU A 362 -3.43 13.94 25.47
N LYS A 363 -2.66 14.83 26.11
CA LYS A 363 -3.22 15.86 26.98
C LYS A 363 -4.11 16.83 26.20
N LEU A 364 -3.70 17.24 25.00
CA LEU A 364 -4.54 18.09 24.15
C LEU A 364 -5.82 17.39 23.73
N HIS A 365 -5.77 16.10 23.43
CA HIS A 365 -6.98 15.32 23.17
C HIS A 365 -7.94 15.33 24.37
N GLN A 366 -7.41 15.17 25.61
CA GLN A 366 -8.22 15.25 26.81
C GLN A 366 -8.82 16.64 27.01
N GLU A 367 -8.05 17.71 26.79
CA GLU A 367 -8.56 19.11 26.84
C GLU A 367 -9.67 19.36 25.81
N ALA A 368 -9.52 18.79 24.58
CA ALA A 368 -10.58 18.87 23.56
C ALA A 368 -11.88 18.22 24.04
N ARG A 369 -11.80 17.07 24.71
CA ARG A 369 -12.97 16.40 25.33
C ARG A 369 -13.62 17.24 26.41
N ASP A 370 -12.82 17.83 27.30
CA ASP A 370 -13.29 18.66 28.38
C ASP A 370 -14.03 19.91 27.88
N ARG A 371 -13.61 20.42 26.71
CA ARG A 371 -14.31 21.48 25.95
C ARG A 371 -15.43 20.95 25.03
N SER A 372 -15.81 19.68 25.15
CA SER A 372 -16.90 19.05 24.37
C SER A 372 -16.65 19.00 22.86
N ILE A 373 -15.40 19.08 22.42
CA ILE A 373 -15.01 18.85 21.02
C ILE A 373 -15.05 17.34 20.76
N GLN A 374 -15.95 16.92 19.87
CA GLN A 374 -16.11 15.51 19.55
C GLN A 374 -14.97 15.04 18.62
N PRO A 375 -14.22 13.99 19.00
CA PRO A 375 -13.12 13.50 18.17
C PRO A 375 -13.65 12.88 16.87
N ASP A 376 -12.84 12.99 15.83
CA ASP A 376 -13.06 12.33 14.53
C ASP A 376 -11.84 11.49 14.13
N SER A 377 -11.94 10.81 12.99
CA SER A 377 -10.86 9.98 12.48
C SER A 377 -9.57 10.77 12.24
N THR A 378 -9.66 12.06 11.89
CA THR A 378 -8.48 12.90 11.60
C THR A 378 -7.70 13.28 12.87
N MET A 379 -8.36 13.33 14.01
CA MET A 379 -7.72 13.53 15.31
C MET A 379 -7.14 12.23 15.87
N ILE A 380 -7.87 11.13 15.77
CA ILE A 380 -7.52 9.87 16.43
C ILE A 380 -6.47 9.07 15.66
N GLN A 381 -6.51 9.05 14.31
CA GLN A 381 -5.58 8.27 13.51
C GLN A 381 -4.10 8.62 13.74
N PRO A 382 -3.66 9.89 13.81
CA PRO A 382 -2.28 10.23 14.13
C PRO A 382 -1.85 9.76 15.53
N LEU A 383 -2.72 9.87 16.53
CA LEU A 383 -2.46 9.40 17.90
C LEU A 383 -2.26 7.89 17.93
N LEU A 384 -3.16 7.12 17.30
CA LEU A 384 -3.04 5.67 17.21
C LEU A 384 -1.78 5.25 16.45
N THR A 385 -1.44 5.96 15.37
CA THR A 385 -0.23 5.65 14.59
C THR A 385 1.04 5.89 15.39
N ALA A 386 1.11 6.98 16.16
CA ALA A 386 2.24 7.28 17.04
C ALA A 386 2.33 6.30 18.23
N LEU A 387 1.20 5.98 18.84
CA LEU A 387 1.09 5.10 20.01
C LEU A 387 1.45 3.64 19.68
N LEU A 388 1.02 3.16 18.51
CA LEU A 388 1.17 1.76 18.06
C LEU A 388 2.28 1.61 17.02
N SER A 389 3.23 2.55 16.97
CA SER A 389 4.37 2.47 16.06
C SER A 389 5.32 1.32 16.45
N PRO A 390 6.00 0.65 15.48
CA PRO A 390 6.90 -0.47 15.77
C PRO A 390 8.11 -0.10 16.65
N SER A 391 8.44 1.19 16.76
CA SER A 391 9.52 1.72 17.58
C SER A 391 9.13 1.87 19.06
N SER A 392 7.87 2.01 19.39
CA SER A 392 7.34 1.83 20.73
C SER A 392 6.87 0.39 20.81
N SER A 393 7.59 -0.50 21.52
CA SER A 393 7.09 -1.86 21.77
C SER A 393 5.62 -1.75 22.19
N ALA A 394 4.73 -2.45 21.47
CA ALA A 394 3.31 -2.47 21.80
C ALA A 394 3.15 -3.02 23.22
N SER A 395 3.25 -2.14 24.21
CA SER A 395 3.04 -2.53 25.60
C SER A 395 1.53 -2.72 25.81
N PRO A 396 1.12 -3.58 26.73
CA PRO A 396 -0.30 -3.71 27.10
C PRO A 396 -0.92 -2.36 27.49
N GLU A 397 -0.12 -1.44 28.02
CA GLU A 397 -0.53 -0.07 28.36
C GLU A 397 -0.86 0.76 27.13
N SER A 398 -0.03 0.68 26.07
CA SER A 398 -0.29 1.35 24.80
C SER A 398 -1.61 0.89 24.15
N LEU A 399 -1.87 -0.42 24.20
CA LEU A 399 -3.13 -0.97 23.67
C LEU A 399 -4.34 -0.54 24.52
N SER A 400 -4.19 -0.38 25.86
CA SER A 400 -5.26 0.13 26.72
C SER A 400 -5.64 1.57 26.36
N VAL A 401 -4.64 2.43 26.15
CA VAL A 401 -4.89 3.83 25.70
C VAL A 401 -5.52 3.86 24.31
N ALA A 402 -5.07 2.96 23.41
CA ALA A 402 -5.67 2.86 22.06
C ALA A 402 -7.14 2.44 22.10
N LYS A 403 -7.54 1.58 23.04
CA LYS A 403 -8.95 1.21 23.27
C LYS A 403 -9.77 2.39 23.74
N GLU A 404 -9.26 3.18 24.68
CA GLU A 404 -9.92 4.39 25.17
C GLU A 404 -10.15 5.39 24.04
N LEU A 405 -9.12 5.66 23.23
CA LEU A 405 -9.22 6.53 22.05
C LEU A 405 -10.25 6.04 21.03
N TYR A 406 -10.32 4.72 20.83
CA TYR A 406 -11.31 4.12 19.95
C TYR A 406 -12.73 4.23 20.50
N ASP A 407 -12.92 4.01 21.81
CA ASP A 407 -14.21 4.13 22.47
C ASP A 407 -14.75 5.56 22.37
N ASP A 408 -13.90 6.56 22.56
CA ASP A 408 -14.24 7.98 22.38
C ASP A 408 -14.72 8.26 20.95
N LEU A 409 -13.95 7.79 19.96
CA LEU A 409 -14.31 7.94 18.55
C LEU A 409 -15.59 7.18 18.19
N SER A 410 -15.77 5.97 18.71
CA SER A 410 -16.95 5.15 18.45
C SER A 410 -18.23 5.79 19.02
N GLN A 411 -18.16 6.37 20.22
CA GLN A 411 -19.26 7.11 20.84
C GLN A 411 -19.61 8.37 20.04
N ALA A 412 -18.60 9.18 19.68
CA ALA A 412 -18.78 10.37 18.86
C ALA A 412 -19.38 10.02 17.49
N SER A 413 -18.88 8.97 16.84
CA SER A 413 -19.36 8.52 15.54
C SER A 413 -20.81 8.04 15.57
N ARG A 414 -21.24 7.37 16.64
CA ARG A 414 -22.65 6.97 16.82
C ARG A 414 -23.58 8.18 16.98
N ALA A 415 -23.14 9.21 17.68
CA ALA A 415 -23.93 10.44 17.86
C ALA A 415 -24.19 11.16 16.52
N TYR A 416 -23.26 11.10 15.56
CA TYR A 416 -23.37 11.78 14.27
C TYR A 416 -23.72 10.86 13.09
N SER A 417 -24.04 9.59 13.35
CA SER A 417 -24.30 8.57 12.29
C SER A 417 -23.17 8.44 11.26
N THR A 418 -21.93 8.68 11.69
CA THR A 418 -20.72 8.49 10.87
C THR A 418 -20.05 7.15 11.25
N SER A 419 -19.09 6.70 10.49
CA SER A 419 -18.26 5.54 10.84
C SER A 419 -16.80 5.97 10.97
N PRO A 420 -16.02 5.36 11.89
CA PRO A 420 -14.56 5.52 11.87
C PRO A 420 -14.00 5.18 10.51
N ASP A 421 -12.89 5.82 10.12
CA ASP A 421 -12.22 5.51 8.87
C ASP A 421 -11.67 4.09 8.88
N HIS A 422 -11.67 3.45 7.72
CA HIS A 422 -11.20 2.07 7.58
C HIS A 422 -9.74 1.88 8.05
N SER A 423 -8.90 2.92 7.89
CA SER A 423 -7.50 2.93 8.35
C SER A 423 -7.35 2.74 9.86
N ILE A 424 -8.32 3.23 10.66
CA ILE A 424 -8.34 3.07 12.12
C ILE A 424 -8.53 1.60 12.49
N TYR A 425 -9.50 0.94 11.85
CA TYR A 425 -9.71 -0.50 12.06
C TYR A 425 -8.46 -1.31 11.71
N ILE A 426 -7.80 -1.01 10.57
CA ILE A 426 -6.55 -1.68 10.17
C ILE A 426 -5.46 -1.49 11.23
N THR A 427 -5.28 -0.25 11.71
CA THR A 427 -4.25 0.06 12.71
C THR A 427 -4.48 -0.69 14.02
N LEU A 428 -5.72 -0.72 14.50
CA LEU A 428 -6.10 -1.41 15.73
C LEU A 428 -6.06 -2.94 15.57
N LEU A 429 -6.57 -3.49 14.47
CA LEU A 429 -6.50 -4.93 14.20
C LEU A 429 -5.05 -5.40 14.10
N ARG A 430 -4.16 -4.59 13.51
CA ARG A 430 -2.73 -4.88 13.48
C ARG A 430 -2.12 -4.92 14.87
N ALA A 431 -2.50 -4.00 15.77
CA ALA A 431 -2.06 -4.00 17.15
C ALA A 431 -2.60 -5.20 17.93
N CYS A 432 -3.86 -5.62 17.69
CA CYS A 432 -4.42 -6.84 18.29
C CYS A 432 -3.68 -8.11 17.85
N ALA A 433 -3.02 -8.07 16.71
CA ALA A 433 -2.21 -9.16 16.18
C ALA A 433 -0.75 -9.10 16.66
N ASP A 434 -0.47 -8.57 17.86
CA ASP A 434 0.88 -8.53 18.44
C ASP A 434 1.43 -9.94 18.69
N PRO A 435 2.73 -10.22 18.39
CA PRO A 435 3.31 -11.55 18.58
C PRO A 435 3.36 -12.02 20.03
N ILE A 436 3.50 -11.10 20.98
CA ILE A 436 3.72 -11.39 22.39
C ILE A 436 2.41 -11.36 23.17
N HIS A 437 1.55 -10.39 22.85
CA HIS A 437 0.30 -10.14 23.56
C HIS A 437 -0.87 -9.97 22.59
N PRO A 438 -1.31 -11.05 21.90
CA PRO A 438 -2.45 -10.97 20.99
C PRO A 438 -3.75 -10.68 21.78
N ASP A 439 -4.53 -9.68 21.33
CA ASP A 439 -5.80 -9.32 21.95
C ASP A 439 -6.97 -9.73 21.04
N LEU A 440 -7.41 -10.95 21.22
CA LEU A 440 -8.48 -11.54 20.40
C LEU A 440 -9.85 -10.94 20.72
N ASP A 441 -10.13 -10.58 21.95
CA ASP A 441 -11.45 -10.08 22.37
C ASP A 441 -11.68 -8.68 21.79
N PHE A 442 -10.68 -7.84 21.83
CA PHE A 442 -10.77 -6.53 21.17
C PHE A 442 -10.84 -6.65 19.65
N SER A 443 -10.08 -7.56 19.04
CA SER A 443 -10.18 -7.83 17.61
C SER A 443 -11.60 -8.28 17.20
N ARG A 444 -12.26 -9.14 17.97
CA ARG A 444 -13.66 -9.54 17.76
C ARG A 444 -14.63 -8.38 17.88
N THR A 445 -14.42 -7.50 18.88
CA THR A 445 -15.23 -6.30 19.08
C THR A 445 -15.14 -5.36 17.88
N LEU A 446 -13.93 -5.13 17.35
CA LEU A 446 -13.71 -4.32 16.15
C LEU A 446 -14.44 -4.89 14.93
N ILE A 447 -14.36 -6.21 14.72
CA ILE A 447 -15.07 -6.87 13.61
C ILE A 447 -16.60 -6.79 13.77
N ALA A 448 -17.10 -6.88 15.00
CA ALA A 448 -18.52 -6.72 15.27
C ALA A 448 -18.99 -5.29 14.95
N ASP A 449 -18.24 -4.27 15.37
CA ASP A 449 -18.53 -2.86 15.08
C ASP A 449 -18.45 -2.56 13.58
N MET A 450 -17.44 -3.09 12.86
CA MET A 450 -17.36 -2.99 11.41
C MET A 450 -18.62 -3.54 10.72
N ARG A 451 -19.12 -4.69 11.16
CA ARG A 451 -20.35 -5.31 10.62
C ARG A 451 -21.57 -4.46 10.90
N GLU A 452 -21.73 -3.96 12.15
CA GLU A 452 -22.83 -3.10 12.54
C GLU A 452 -22.90 -1.83 11.69
N ARG A 453 -21.75 -1.23 11.38
CA ARG A 453 -21.63 -0.01 10.57
C ARG A 453 -21.60 -0.26 9.07
N GLY A 454 -21.67 -1.52 8.62
CA GLY A 454 -21.61 -1.88 7.21
C GLY A 454 -20.23 -1.70 6.55
N VAL A 455 -19.17 -1.55 7.36
CA VAL A 455 -17.79 -1.52 6.88
C VAL A 455 -17.37 -2.94 6.53
N ARG A 456 -16.93 -3.17 5.29
CA ARG A 456 -16.54 -4.52 4.85
C ARG A 456 -15.13 -4.86 5.31
N LEU A 457 -14.97 -6.10 5.75
CA LEU A 457 -13.65 -6.70 5.95
C LEU A 457 -13.01 -6.94 4.58
N ASP A 458 -11.85 -6.37 4.32
CA ASP A 458 -11.16 -6.40 3.03
C ASP A 458 -9.75 -7.02 3.12
N GLY A 459 -9.03 -7.06 1.99
CA GLY A 459 -7.66 -7.59 1.91
C GLY A 459 -6.64 -6.88 2.81
N ALA A 460 -6.93 -5.66 3.29
CA ALA A 460 -6.04 -4.92 4.18
C ALA A 460 -6.33 -5.17 5.67
N SER A 461 -7.60 -5.40 6.04
CA SER A 461 -8.05 -5.58 7.43
C SER A 461 -8.16 -7.06 7.83
N ALA A 462 -8.64 -7.94 6.93
CA ALA A 462 -8.82 -9.37 7.18
C ALA A 462 -7.54 -10.09 7.66
N PRO A 463 -6.35 -9.85 7.09
CA PRO A 463 -5.13 -10.54 7.50
C PRO A 463 -4.82 -10.37 8.97
N TRP A 464 -5.02 -9.18 9.52
CA TRP A 464 -4.69 -8.90 10.93
C TRP A 464 -5.62 -9.60 11.89
N HIS A 465 -6.91 -9.72 11.56
CA HIS A 465 -7.84 -10.51 12.35
C HIS A 465 -7.52 -12.01 12.29
N ILE A 466 -7.18 -12.52 11.10
CA ILE A 466 -6.72 -13.91 10.93
C ILE A 466 -5.46 -14.15 11.78
N ILE A 467 -4.48 -13.25 11.72
CA ILE A 467 -3.23 -13.37 12.48
C ILE A 467 -3.49 -13.36 14.00
N ALA A 468 -4.40 -12.50 14.47
CA ALA A 468 -4.78 -12.46 15.88
C ALA A 468 -5.40 -13.80 16.33
N LEU A 469 -6.29 -14.36 15.50
CA LEU A 469 -6.89 -15.68 15.75
C LEU A 469 -5.84 -16.80 15.76
N MET A 470 -4.93 -16.82 14.78
CA MET A 470 -3.83 -17.79 14.71
C MET A 470 -2.92 -17.76 15.93
N ARG A 471 -2.57 -16.56 16.40
CA ARG A 471 -1.70 -16.39 17.58
C ARG A 471 -2.37 -16.77 18.89
N ALA A 472 -3.71 -16.70 18.94
CA ALA A 472 -4.50 -17.14 20.07
C ALA A 472 -4.85 -18.64 20.03
N SER A 473 -4.51 -19.36 18.96
CA SER A 473 -4.77 -20.79 18.79
C SER A 473 -3.82 -21.64 19.64
N SER A 474 -4.21 -22.87 19.91
CA SER A 474 -3.44 -23.84 20.71
C SER A 474 -2.72 -24.89 19.85
N SER A 475 -3.03 -24.98 18.56
CA SER A 475 -2.41 -25.91 17.61
C SER A 475 -2.32 -25.31 16.19
N TYR A 476 -1.50 -25.96 15.33
CA TYR A 476 -1.38 -25.55 13.92
C TYR A 476 -2.69 -25.76 13.15
N GLU A 477 -3.41 -26.82 13.46
CA GLU A 477 -4.68 -27.15 12.84
C GLU A 477 -5.75 -26.12 13.20
N GLU A 478 -5.81 -25.68 14.47
CA GLU A 478 -6.72 -24.63 14.92
C GLU A 478 -6.37 -23.29 14.27
N ALA A 479 -5.09 -22.96 14.19
CA ALA A 479 -4.62 -21.74 13.52
C ALA A 479 -5.01 -21.74 12.03
N PHE A 480 -4.89 -22.87 11.35
CA PHE A 480 -5.31 -22.99 9.95
C PHE A 480 -6.82 -22.92 9.77
N GLN A 481 -7.60 -23.56 10.69
CA GLN A 481 -9.06 -23.45 10.69
C GLN A 481 -9.53 -22.01 10.84
N ALA A 482 -8.85 -21.20 11.66
CA ALA A 482 -9.14 -19.77 11.80
C ALA A 482 -8.98 -19.02 10.47
N TYR A 483 -7.94 -19.32 9.68
CA TYR A 483 -7.75 -18.81 8.35
C TYR A 483 -8.87 -19.25 7.39
N ASP A 484 -9.18 -20.54 7.35
CA ASP A 484 -10.16 -21.11 6.44
C ASP A 484 -11.59 -20.58 6.71
N GLN A 485 -11.97 -20.41 7.98
CA GLN A 485 -13.25 -19.82 8.37
C GLN A 485 -13.43 -18.38 7.84
N ILE A 486 -12.42 -17.55 7.93
CA ILE A 486 -12.51 -16.16 7.43
C ILE A 486 -12.52 -16.14 5.91
N ARG A 487 -11.73 -17.01 5.27
CA ARG A 487 -11.72 -17.18 3.81
C ARG A 487 -13.09 -17.65 3.27
N ALA A 488 -13.74 -18.57 3.96
CA ALA A 488 -15.06 -19.10 3.57
C ALA A 488 -16.18 -18.04 3.64
N LEU A 489 -15.97 -16.92 4.34
CA LEU A 489 -16.96 -15.83 4.42
C LEU A 489 -17.04 -15.00 3.12
N ASP A 490 -16.30 -15.32 2.08
CA ASP A 490 -16.31 -14.69 0.73
C ASP A 490 -16.16 -13.16 0.77
N VAL A 491 -15.46 -12.67 1.79
CA VAL A 491 -15.51 -11.26 2.16
C VAL A 491 -14.60 -10.43 1.28
N THR A 492 -13.48 -10.97 0.81
CA THR A 492 -12.64 -10.33 -0.21
C THR A 492 -11.48 -11.23 -0.65
N ALA A 493 -11.04 -11.07 -1.87
CA ALA A 493 -9.79 -11.66 -2.35
C ALA A 493 -8.62 -11.12 -1.52
N LEU A 494 -7.94 -12.01 -0.79
CA LEU A 494 -6.67 -11.66 -0.15
C LEU A 494 -5.64 -11.38 -1.24
N ASP A 495 -4.96 -10.26 -1.15
CA ASP A 495 -3.86 -9.95 -2.05
C ASP A 495 -2.57 -10.70 -1.66
N GLN A 496 -1.56 -10.62 -2.50
CA GLN A 496 -0.27 -11.28 -2.28
C GLN A 496 0.40 -10.84 -0.97
N LYS A 497 0.23 -9.56 -0.57
CA LYS A 497 0.80 -9.02 0.68
C LYS A 497 0.09 -9.62 1.90
N ALA A 498 -1.23 -9.74 1.82
CA ALA A 498 -2.06 -10.36 2.84
C ALA A 498 -1.67 -11.83 3.08
N TYR A 499 -1.58 -12.62 2.01
CA TYR A 499 -1.12 -14.00 2.09
C TYR A 499 0.28 -14.12 2.71
N ASN A 500 1.21 -13.28 2.31
CA ASN A 500 2.57 -13.28 2.85
C ASN A 500 2.59 -12.92 4.35
N ALA A 501 1.76 -11.97 4.79
CA ALA A 501 1.65 -11.62 6.21
C ALA A 501 1.08 -12.77 7.04
N ILE A 502 0.02 -13.42 6.55
CA ILE A 502 -0.60 -14.59 7.20
C ILE A 502 0.41 -15.75 7.28
N LEU A 503 1.09 -16.04 6.17
CA LEU A 503 2.09 -17.11 6.09
C LEU A 503 3.27 -16.83 7.02
N SER A 504 3.73 -15.57 7.10
CA SER A 504 4.78 -15.14 8.03
C SER A 504 4.37 -15.35 9.48
N ALA A 505 3.13 -15.02 9.83
CA ALA A 505 2.60 -15.25 11.16
C ALA A 505 2.50 -16.76 11.46
N PHE A 506 1.95 -17.56 10.54
CA PHE A 506 1.81 -19.01 10.70
C PHE A 506 3.17 -19.70 10.89
N THR A 507 4.18 -19.32 10.11
CA THR A 507 5.53 -19.87 10.21
C THR A 507 6.29 -19.43 11.46
N SER A 508 5.82 -18.38 12.15
CA SER A 508 6.39 -17.93 13.44
C SER A 508 5.76 -18.62 14.66
N LEU A 509 4.66 -19.37 14.48
CA LEU A 509 4.03 -20.13 15.56
C LEU A 509 4.93 -21.26 16.01
N SER A 510 4.94 -21.54 17.32
CA SER A 510 5.70 -22.63 17.91
C SER A 510 4.80 -23.41 18.88
N PHE A 511 4.17 -24.45 18.39
CA PHE A 511 3.41 -25.39 19.21
C PHE A 511 4.23 -26.65 19.49
N PRO A 512 4.05 -27.31 20.65
CA PRO A 512 4.70 -28.58 20.93
C PRO A 512 4.27 -29.60 19.88
N SER A 513 5.22 -30.10 19.10
CA SER A 513 4.97 -31.12 18.10
C SER A 513 4.66 -32.44 18.74
N SER A 514 3.57 -33.11 18.33
CA SER A 514 3.32 -34.51 18.66
C SER A 514 4.44 -35.42 18.10
N PRO A 515 4.92 -36.40 18.84
CA PRO A 515 6.08 -37.25 18.47
C PRO A 515 5.77 -38.31 17.41
N LEU A 516 4.88 -38.06 16.45
CA LEU A 516 4.46 -39.03 15.45
C LEU A 516 4.76 -38.54 14.04
N SER A 517 5.99 -38.72 13.60
CA SER A 517 6.24 -38.83 12.15
C SER A 517 7.58 -39.47 11.85
N ASN A 518 7.58 -40.48 10.97
CA ASN A 518 8.77 -41.01 10.34
C ASN A 518 9.49 -39.90 9.59
N SER A 519 10.81 -39.91 9.60
CA SER A 519 11.72 -38.85 9.19
C SER A 519 11.61 -38.34 7.74
N ASP A 520 10.79 -38.92 6.90
CA ASP A 520 10.64 -38.56 5.48
C ASP A 520 9.28 -37.95 5.10
N ASP A 521 8.28 -37.99 5.98
CA ASP A 521 6.98 -37.38 5.71
C ASP A 521 6.93 -35.91 6.17
N LEU A 522 6.22 -35.08 5.41
CA LEU A 522 5.95 -33.69 5.78
C LEU A 522 5.21 -33.64 7.12
N THR A 523 5.64 -32.78 8.01
CA THR A 523 4.92 -32.53 9.27
C THR A 523 3.60 -31.85 9.03
N ALA A 524 2.65 -31.93 9.98
CA ALA A 524 1.35 -31.28 9.86
C ALA A 524 1.44 -29.79 9.45
N PRO A 525 2.27 -28.93 10.07
CA PRO A 525 2.40 -27.54 9.64
C PRO A 525 2.95 -27.38 8.22
N GLN A 526 3.81 -28.31 7.76
CA GLN A 526 4.34 -28.24 6.38
C GLN A 526 3.27 -28.58 5.34
N LEU A 527 2.36 -29.50 5.64
CA LEU A 527 1.21 -29.82 4.78
C LEU A 527 0.27 -28.63 4.67
N LEU A 528 -0.06 -27.96 5.79
CA LEU A 528 -0.92 -26.78 5.83
C LEU A 528 -0.32 -25.61 5.06
N ILE A 529 1.01 -25.43 5.11
CA ILE A 529 1.71 -24.44 4.30
C ILE A 529 1.55 -24.71 2.80
N MET A 530 1.55 -25.97 2.36
CA MET A 530 1.30 -26.29 0.95
C MET A 530 -0.13 -25.97 0.53
N GLU A 531 -1.11 -26.05 1.43
CA GLU A 531 -2.47 -25.59 1.19
C GLU A 531 -2.54 -24.08 1.02
N PHE A 532 -1.83 -23.29 1.84
CA PHE A 532 -1.70 -21.83 1.61
C PHE A 532 -1.15 -21.49 0.22
N LEU A 533 -0.10 -22.19 -0.24
CA LEU A 533 0.44 -21.98 -1.58
C LEU A 533 -0.55 -22.35 -2.69
N SER A 534 -1.32 -23.43 -2.48
CA SER A 534 -2.40 -23.81 -3.40
C SER A 534 -3.47 -22.73 -3.47
N ASP A 535 -3.86 -22.19 -2.34
CA ASP A 535 -4.86 -21.12 -2.25
C ASP A 535 -4.41 -19.84 -2.94
N MET A 536 -3.15 -19.43 -2.75
CA MET A 536 -2.58 -18.28 -3.46
C MET A 536 -2.67 -18.41 -4.97
N ARG A 537 -2.47 -19.62 -5.50
CA ARG A 537 -2.52 -19.88 -6.94
C ARG A 537 -3.94 -19.93 -7.49
N HIS A 538 -4.91 -20.39 -6.69
CA HIS A 538 -6.31 -20.61 -7.10
C HIS A 538 -7.27 -19.51 -6.61
N SER A 539 -6.78 -18.47 -5.91
CA SER A 539 -7.58 -17.32 -5.50
C SER A 539 -8.17 -16.57 -6.69
N SER A 540 -9.24 -15.82 -6.48
CA SER A 540 -9.87 -15.00 -7.52
C SER A 540 -9.99 -13.54 -7.03
N PRO A 541 -9.20 -12.58 -7.54
CA PRO A 541 -8.16 -12.74 -8.58
C PRO A 541 -6.94 -13.53 -8.09
N PRO A 542 -6.18 -14.18 -9.00
CA PRO A 542 -5.00 -14.94 -8.62
C PRO A 542 -3.94 -14.06 -7.96
N SER A 543 -3.40 -14.53 -6.84
CA SER A 543 -2.33 -13.89 -6.08
C SER A 543 -1.13 -14.83 -5.97
N PRO A 544 -0.40 -15.12 -7.09
CA PRO A 544 0.62 -16.16 -7.12
C PRO A 544 1.76 -15.88 -6.15
N PRO A 545 2.43 -16.92 -5.62
CA PRO A 545 3.61 -16.77 -4.78
C PRO A 545 4.71 -15.94 -5.47
N ASN A 546 5.41 -15.11 -4.71
CA ASN A 546 6.53 -14.28 -5.19
C ASN A 546 7.86 -14.70 -4.53
N SER A 547 8.95 -14.01 -4.89
CA SER A 547 10.29 -14.23 -4.31
C SER A 547 10.28 -14.17 -2.78
N TYR A 548 9.52 -13.23 -2.19
CA TYR A 548 9.39 -13.12 -0.73
C TYR A 548 8.68 -14.33 -0.12
N THR A 549 7.59 -14.82 -0.74
CA THR A 549 6.87 -16.03 -0.30
C THR A 549 7.83 -17.22 -0.21
N TYR A 550 8.60 -17.48 -1.27
CA TYR A 550 9.55 -18.59 -1.29
C TYR A 550 10.72 -18.40 -0.31
N SER A 551 11.23 -17.17 -0.15
CA SER A 551 12.28 -16.87 0.83
C SER A 551 11.82 -17.16 2.27
N LEU A 552 10.58 -16.84 2.60
CA LEU A 552 9.96 -17.14 3.87
C LEU A 552 9.88 -18.65 4.11
N LEU A 553 9.40 -19.41 3.12
CA LEU A 553 9.29 -20.86 3.19
C LEU A 553 10.65 -21.55 3.32
N LEU A 554 11.63 -21.16 2.52
CA LEU A 554 12.99 -21.68 2.60
C LEU A 554 13.59 -21.45 3.98
N THR A 555 13.35 -20.27 4.55
CA THR A 555 13.80 -19.94 5.91
C THR A 555 13.12 -20.84 6.93
N TYR A 556 11.80 -21.00 6.86
CA TYR A 556 11.04 -21.84 7.79
C TYR A 556 11.48 -23.31 7.69
N TYR A 557 11.46 -23.91 6.49
CA TYR A 557 11.81 -25.30 6.29
C TYR A 557 13.25 -25.64 6.67
N SER A 558 14.18 -24.67 6.54
CA SER A 558 15.59 -24.87 6.92
C SER A 558 15.86 -24.77 8.42
N ARG A 559 14.90 -24.23 9.20
CA ARG A 559 15.03 -24.04 10.66
C ARG A 559 14.26 -25.08 11.49
N THR A 560 13.37 -25.85 10.87
CA THR A 560 12.60 -26.89 11.58
C THR A 560 13.50 -28.03 11.99
N SER A 561 13.18 -28.69 13.13
CA SER A 561 13.93 -29.84 13.62
C SER A 561 13.92 -31.04 12.67
N SER A 562 12.95 -31.11 11.76
CA SER A 562 12.82 -32.12 10.71
C SER A 562 13.38 -31.68 9.36
N ALA A 563 14.18 -30.61 9.33
CA ALA A 563 14.73 -30.07 8.09
C ALA A 563 15.55 -31.10 7.31
N SER A 564 15.23 -31.30 6.04
CA SER A 564 15.93 -32.23 5.17
C SER A 564 16.27 -31.62 3.82
N ALA A 565 17.35 -32.10 3.21
CA ALA A 565 17.75 -31.66 1.87
C ALA A 565 16.68 -31.98 0.80
N SER A 566 15.91 -33.04 0.96
CA SER A 566 14.82 -33.41 0.06
C SER A 566 13.67 -32.41 0.08
N GLN A 567 13.31 -31.89 1.25
CA GLN A 567 12.28 -30.86 1.40
C GLN A 567 12.68 -29.54 0.73
N ILE A 568 13.93 -29.10 0.95
CA ILE A 568 14.46 -27.89 0.27
C ILE A 568 14.54 -28.11 -1.25
N ALA A 569 14.94 -29.29 -1.70
CA ALA A 569 14.96 -29.61 -3.15
C ALA A 569 13.55 -29.65 -3.74
N HIS A 570 12.54 -30.08 -2.99
CA HIS A 570 11.13 -30.03 -3.42
C HIS A 570 10.66 -28.57 -3.59
N LEU A 571 10.90 -27.70 -2.60
CA LEU A 571 10.59 -26.27 -2.71
C LEU A 571 11.32 -25.62 -3.89
N HIS A 572 12.61 -25.95 -4.11
CA HIS A 572 13.37 -25.46 -5.24
C HIS A 572 12.79 -25.93 -6.60
N SER A 573 12.21 -27.12 -6.64
CA SER A 573 11.52 -27.61 -7.83
C SER A 573 10.19 -26.88 -8.07
N LEU A 574 9.41 -26.59 -7.01
CA LEU A 574 8.19 -25.79 -7.10
C LEU A 574 8.49 -24.37 -7.58
N LEU A 575 9.56 -23.75 -7.07
CA LEU A 575 10.02 -22.43 -7.49
C LEU A 575 10.31 -22.39 -9.00
N LYS A 576 10.95 -23.41 -9.55
CA LYS A 576 11.25 -23.51 -10.99
C LYS A 576 10.02 -23.72 -11.87
N LEU A 577 8.93 -24.25 -11.30
CA LEU A 577 7.68 -24.49 -12.02
C LEU A 577 6.77 -23.26 -12.05
N ASP A 578 6.98 -22.27 -11.18
CA ASP A 578 6.20 -21.04 -11.16
C ASP A 578 6.67 -20.07 -12.26
N ILE A 579 5.97 -20.11 -13.39
CA ILE A 579 6.30 -19.35 -14.61
C ILE A 579 6.23 -17.81 -14.40
N ASN A 580 5.40 -17.36 -13.45
CA ASN A 580 5.21 -15.94 -13.15
C ASN A 580 6.20 -15.41 -12.11
N LEU A 581 7.16 -16.21 -11.67
CA LEU A 581 8.14 -15.84 -10.68
C LEU A 581 9.39 -15.30 -11.36
N ASP A 582 9.73 -14.06 -11.07
CA ASP A 582 11.03 -13.48 -11.40
C ASP A 582 11.96 -13.59 -10.19
N PRO A 583 12.88 -14.58 -10.16
CA PRO A 583 13.79 -14.75 -9.03
C PRO A 583 14.72 -13.55 -8.88
N ASP A 584 14.91 -13.12 -7.64
CA ASP A 584 15.83 -12.06 -7.27
C ASP A 584 17.03 -12.59 -6.47
N THR A 585 18.04 -11.74 -6.26
CA THR A 585 19.23 -12.07 -5.47
C THR A 585 18.87 -12.53 -4.05
N ALA A 586 17.85 -11.91 -3.42
CA ALA A 586 17.41 -12.26 -2.07
C ALA A 586 16.86 -13.69 -1.98
N LEU A 587 16.10 -14.11 -3.00
CA LEU A 587 15.58 -15.47 -3.09
C LEU A 587 16.71 -16.51 -3.28
N PHE A 588 17.69 -16.23 -4.16
CA PHE A 588 18.84 -17.11 -4.33
C PHE A 588 19.69 -17.19 -3.06
N ASN A 589 19.88 -16.08 -2.34
CA ASN A 589 20.55 -16.05 -1.04
C ASN A 589 19.80 -16.90 -0.01
N SER A 590 18.47 -16.79 0.05
CA SER A 590 17.63 -17.62 0.91
C SER A 590 17.75 -19.11 0.58
N LEU A 591 17.77 -19.44 -0.70
CA LEU A 591 17.91 -20.83 -1.20
C LEU A 591 19.30 -21.40 -0.86
N MET A 592 20.37 -20.62 -1.08
CA MET A 592 21.73 -21.01 -0.76
C MET A 592 21.91 -21.22 0.75
N GLY A 593 21.40 -20.30 1.57
CA GLY A 593 21.39 -20.41 3.02
C GLY A 593 20.56 -21.58 3.55
N ALA A 594 19.43 -21.88 2.92
CA ALA A 594 18.61 -23.05 3.27
C ALA A 594 19.35 -24.37 2.99
N TYR A 595 19.98 -24.52 1.83
CA TYR A 595 20.79 -25.69 1.52
C TYR A 595 21.99 -25.83 2.45
N SER A 596 22.65 -24.72 2.82
CA SER A 596 23.76 -24.70 3.78
C SER A 596 23.33 -25.23 5.15
N ARG A 597 22.21 -24.76 5.68
CA ARG A 597 21.70 -25.16 7.01
C ARG A 597 21.34 -26.64 7.11
N VAL A 598 20.82 -27.23 6.02
CA VAL A 598 20.51 -28.68 5.99
C VAL A 598 21.70 -29.55 5.58
N GLY A 599 22.90 -28.99 5.48
CA GLY A 599 24.12 -29.73 5.14
C GLY A 599 24.25 -30.15 3.68
N ALA A 600 23.40 -29.63 2.79
CA ALA A 600 23.41 -29.93 1.36
C ALA A 600 24.37 -28.98 0.60
N PHE A 601 25.63 -28.89 1.03
CA PHE A 601 26.63 -27.91 0.59
C PHE A 601 26.83 -27.89 -0.93
N ASN A 602 26.87 -29.07 -1.57
CA ASN A 602 26.99 -29.14 -3.04
C ASN A 602 25.82 -28.49 -3.80
N ALA A 603 24.63 -28.49 -3.21
CA ALA A 603 23.48 -27.78 -3.79
C ALA A 603 23.62 -26.26 -3.59
N ALA A 604 24.08 -25.82 -2.44
CA ALA A 604 24.37 -24.41 -2.17
C ALA A 604 25.42 -23.86 -3.15
N TYR A 605 26.50 -24.61 -3.40
CA TYR A 605 27.54 -24.23 -4.37
C TYR A 605 27.00 -24.10 -5.79
N ARG A 606 26.09 -25.00 -6.20
CA ARG A 606 25.43 -24.90 -7.52
C ARG A 606 24.57 -23.65 -7.64
N VAL A 607 23.91 -23.22 -6.56
CA VAL A 607 23.15 -21.97 -6.55
C VAL A 607 24.09 -20.78 -6.77
N TRP A 608 25.21 -20.72 -6.05
CA TRP A 608 26.26 -19.71 -6.26
C TRP A 608 26.77 -19.66 -7.69
N GLU A 609 27.10 -20.82 -8.28
CA GLU A 609 27.58 -20.93 -9.66
C GLU A 609 26.51 -20.46 -10.67
N THR A 610 25.23 -20.71 -10.37
CA THR A 610 24.11 -20.23 -11.20
C THR A 610 24.01 -18.69 -11.14
N MET A 611 24.17 -18.09 -9.98
CA MET A 611 24.18 -16.63 -9.81
C MET A 611 25.35 -15.98 -10.57
N LEU A 612 26.56 -16.58 -10.47
CA LEU A 612 27.72 -16.11 -11.22
C LEU A 612 27.54 -16.21 -12.76
N ALA A 613 26.92 -17.30 -13.24
CA ALA A 613 26.63 -17.47 -14.65
C ALA A 613 25.61 -16.44 -15.17
N ASN A 614 24.74 -15.96 -14.30
CA ASN A 614 23.70 -14.96 -14.59
C ASN A 614 24.13 -13.52 -14.22
N SER A 615 25.40 -13.24 -14.06
CA SER A 615 25.94 -11.94 -13.59
C SER A 615 25.50 -10.73 -14.43
N ARG A 616 25.13 -10.93 -15.69
CA ARG A 616 24.60 -9.88 -16.59
C ARG A 616 23.20 -9.40 -16.22
N ASN A 617 22.44 -10.16 -15.42
CA ASN A 617 21.13 -9.77 -14.96
C ASN A 617 21.26 -9.13 -13.57
N GLU A 618 21.04 -7.82 -13.48
CA GLU A 618 21.12 -7.08 -12.21
C GLU A 618 20.23 -7.64 -11.10
N ALA A 619 19.06 -8.18 -11.45
CA ALA A 619 18.12 -8.74 -10.49
C ALA A 619 18.61 -10.02 -9.80
N THR A 620 19.51 -10.77 -10.41
CA THR A 620 20.01 -12.08 -9.91
C THR A 620 21.52 -12.12 -9.67
N ARG A 621 22.18 -10.96 -9.77
CA ARG A 621 23.62 -10.82 -9.58
C ARG A 621 24.02 -11.09 -8.13
N VAL A 622 25.20 -11.68 -7.91
CA VAL A 622 25.76 -11.87 -6.57
C VAL A 622 25.96 -10.52 -5.87
N ASP A 623 25.71 -10.49 -4.57
CA ASP A 623 25.89 -9.34 -3.70
C ASP A 623 26.77 -9.66 -2.49
N GLN A 624 26.95 -8.69 -1.62
CA GLN A 624 27.71 -8.83 -0.38
C GLN A 624 27.17 -9.94 0.52
N THR A 625 25.86 -10.11 0.56
CA THR A 625 25.17 -11.14 1.34
C THR A 625 25.44 -12.53 0.77
N SER A 626 25.43 -12.66 -0.57
CA SER A 626 25.77 -13.91 -1.26
C SER A 626 27.16 -14.39 -0.90
N LEU A 627 28.15 -13.48 -0.85
CA LEU A 627 29.52 -13.80 -0.47
C LEU A 627 29.62 -14.30 0.98
N SER A 628 28.97 -13.60 1.92
CA SER A 628 28.96 -14.01 3.32
C SER A 628 28.35 -15.40 3.51
N ILE A 629 27.23 -15.70 2.84
CA ILE A 629 26.58 -17.01 2.90
C ILE A 629 27.46 -18.11 2.29
N LEU A 630 28.16 -17.81 1.19
CA LEU A 630 29.09 -18.78 0.60
C LEU A 630 30.24 -19.10 1.53
N LEU A 631 30.88 -18.09 2.15
CA LEU A 631 31.98 -18.28 3.10
C LEU A 631 31.54 -19.07 4.32
N ASP A 632 30.36 -18.76 4.87
CA ASP A 632 29.75 -19.51 5.97
C ASP A 632 29.49 -20.97 5.55
N THR A 633 28.93 -21.18 4.35
CA THR A 633 28.73 -22.52 3.78
C THR A 633 30.04 -23.31 3.68
N CYS A 634 31.12 -22.69 3.19
CA CYS A 634 32.43 -23.34 3.11
C CYS A 634 32.96 -23.71 4.50
N GLY A 635 32.81 -22.81 5.49
CA GLY A 635 33.25 -23.06 6.87
C GLY A 635 32.47 -24.20 7.54
N HIS A 636 31.20 -24.39 7.22
CA HIS A 636 30.40 -25.50 7.73
C HIS A 636 30.63 -26.84 7.02
N ASP A 637 30.96 -26.82 5.72
CA ASP A 637 31.28 -28.01 4.94
C ASP A 637 32.54 -28.72 5.46
N GLY A 638 33.59 -27.96 5.86
CA GLY A 638 34.82 -28.47 6.41
C GLY A 638 35.70 -29.29 5.47
N ALA A 639 35.29 -29.49 4.22
CA ALA A 639 36.05 -30.24 3.20
C ALA A 639 37.23 -29.39 2.67
N ALA A 640 38.38 -30.03 2.39
CA ALA A 640 39.54 -29.34 1.79
C ALA A 640 39.19 -28.62 0.47
N THR A 641 38.27 -29.16 -0.29
CA THR A 641 37.75 -28.55 -1.54
C THR A 641 37.00 -27.26 -1.28
N ALA A 642 36.28 -27.18 -0.15
CA ALA A 642 35.53 -25.98 0.31
C ALA A 642 36.50 -24.87 0.74
N LEU A 643 37.59 -25.21 1.46
CA LEU A 643 38.67 -24.26 1.75
C LEU A 643 39.27 -23.64 0.51
N ASN A 644 39.66 -24.45 -0.47
CA ASN A 644 40.20 -23.95 -1.73
C ASN A 644 39.19 -23.06 -2.48
N ARG A 645 37.90 -23.34 -2.35
CA ARG A 645 36.85 -22.53 -2.95
C ARG A 645 36.75 -21.17 -2.23
N ALA A 646 36.73 -21.16 -0.91
CA ALA A 646 36.68 -19.95 -0.09
C ALA A 646 37.85 -19.01 -0.41
N GLU A 647 39.10 -19.56 -0.40
CA GLU A 647 40.31 -18.81 -0.70
C GLU A 647 40.31 -18.25 -2.14
N ARG A 648 39.85 -19.06 -3.12
CA ARG A 648 39.76 -18.62 -4.51
C ARG A 648 38.76 -17.47 -4.65
N VAL A 649 37.53 -17.63 -4.15
CA VAL A 649 36.49 -16.59 -4.26
C VAL A 649 36.91 -15.33 -3.51
N TRP A 650 37.53 -15.47 -2.33
CA TRP A 650 38.05 -14.35 -1.56
C TRP A 650 39.08 -13.52 -2.33
N ARG A 651 39.99 -14.20 -3.06
CA ARG A 651 40.98 -13.59 -3.94
C ARG A 651 40.31 -12.96 -5.18
N ASP A 652 39.39 -13.66 -5.83
CA ASP A 652 38.70 -13.17 -7.01
C ASP A 652 37.90 -11.89 -6.73
N VAL A 653 37.29 -11.77 -5.53
CA VAL A 653 36.62 -10.54 -5.06
C VAL A 653 37.64 -9.42 -4.82
N ALA A 654 38.79 -9.72 -4.18
CA ALA A 654 39.84 -8.74 -3.94
C ALA A 654 40.43 -8.16 -5.22
N GLU A 655 40.50 -8.97 -6.28
CA GLU A 655 41.01 -8.59 -7.60
C GLU A 655 39.91 -8.02 -8.53
N GLY A 656 38.66 -7.84 -8.03
CA GLY A 656 37.54 -7.27 -8.81
C GLY A 656 37.03 -8.16 -9.94
N ARG A 657 37.25 -9.48 -9.86
CA ARG A 657 36.80 -10.45 -10.89
C ARG A 657 35.35 -10.91 -10.72
N VAL A 658 34.73 -10.57 -9.59
CA VAL A 658 33.34 -10.95 -9.30
C VAL A 658 32.44 -9.75 -9.55
N GLU A 659 31.69 -9.78 -10.64
CA GLU A 659 30.72 -8.74 -10.95
C GLU A 659 29.63 -8.67 -9.85
N GLY A 660 29.37 -7.47 -9.31
CA GLY A 660 28.37 -7.23 -8.26
C GLY A 660 28.96 -7.00 -6.87
N ILE A 661 30.23 -7.30 -6.66
CA ILE A 661 30.92 -7.05 -5.40
C ILE A 661 32.13 -6.17 -5.68
N GLU A 662 31.99 -4.87 -5.50
CA GLU A 662 33.07 -3.90 -5.75
C GLU A 662 34.14 -3.94 -4.66
N LYS A 663 33.73 -4.09 -3.41
CA LYS A 663 34.62 -4.12 -2.22
C LYS A 663 34.05 -5.07 -1.19
N ARG A 664 34.91 -5.68 -0.41
CA ARG A 664 34.52 -6.50 0.74
C ARG A 664 33.97 -5.60 1.85
N ASN A 665 32.84 -5.95 2.42
CA ASN A 665 32.27 -5.26 3.58
C ASN A 665 32.68 -5.96 4.88
N ARG A 666 32.31 -5.38 6.02
CA ARG A 666 32.59 -5.91 7.35
C ARG A 666 32.04 -7.33 7.53
N ASN A 667 30.80 -7.58 7.15
CA ASN A 667 30.17 -8.89 7.29
C ASN A 667 30.89 -9.97 6.48
N ASN A 668 31.44 -9.61 5.29
CA ASN A 668 32.26 -10.54 4.51
C ASN A 668 33.55 -10.89 5.21
N TRP A 669 34.20 -9.91 5.86
CA TRP A 669 35.39 -10.14 6.65
C TRP A 669 35.11 -11.03 7.87
N GLU A 670 34.03 -10.78 8.58
CA GLU A 670 33.60 -11.61 9.71
C GLU A 670 33.33 -13.06 9.27
N ALA A 671 32.61 -13.24 8.17
CA ALA A 671 32.37 -14.57 7.60
C ALA A 671 33.66 -15.26 7.13
N TYR A 672 34.61 -14.51 6.55
CA TYR A 672 35.91 -15.04 6.16
C TYR A 672 36.75 -15.46 7.36
N VAL A 673 36.87 -14.63 8.38
CA VAL A 673 37.58 -14.91 9.62
C VAL A 673 37.01 -16.17 10.30
N GLU A 674 35.67 -16.26 10.40
CA GLU A 674 35.02 -17.44 10.96
C GLU A 674 35.28 -18.69 10.09
N CYS A 675 35.22 -18.59 8.79
CA CYS A 675 35.50 -19.67 7.86
C CYS A 675 36.95 -20.20 8.05
N MET A 676 37.94 -19.32 8.04
CA MET A 676 39.34 -19.71 8.23
C MET A 676 39.56 -20.37 9.60
N CYS A 677 38.97 -19.83 10.64
CA CYS A 677 39.04 -20.42 11.97
C CYS A 677 38.43 -21.84 12.05
N ARG A 678 37.29 -22.07 11.35
CA ARG A 678 36.67 -23.40 11.29
C ARG A 678 37.55 -24.44 10.59
N PHE A 679 38.38 -24.02 9.64
CA PHE A 679 39.40 -24.87 9.02
C PHE A 679 40.69 -24.98 9.80
N GLY A 680 40.78 -24.37 10.97
CA GLY A 680 42.01 -24.35 11.80
C GLY A 680 43.13 -23.44 11.26
N ARG A 681 42.79 -22.57 10.26
CA ARG A 681 43.72 -21.62 9.64
C ARG A 681 43.73 -20.30 10.45
N PHE A 682 44.07 -20.43 11.76
CA PHE A 682 44.02 -19.30 12.68
C PHE A 682 45.01 -18.18 12.35
N GLU A 683 46.18 -18.53 11.78
CA GLU A 683 47.21 -17.53 11.42
C GLU A 683 46.69 -16.60 10.28
N GLU A 684 45.95 -17.14 9.35
CA GLU A 684 45.35 -16.36 8.26
C GLU A 684 44.19 -15.52 8.75
N ALA A 685 43.38 -16.04 9.66
CA ALA A 685 42.34 -15.27 10.33
C ALA A 685 42.91 -14.09 11.12
N GLU A 686 43.96 -14.32 11.90
CA GLU A 686 44.67 -13.28 12.66
C GLU A 686 45.30 -12.25 11.71
N LYS A 687 45.98 -12.69 10.65
CA LYS A 687 46.53 -11.81 9.63
C LYS A 687 45.45 -10.92 9.00
N GLY A 688 44.33 -11.50 8.67
CA GLY A 688 43.16 -10.77 8.12
C GLY A 688 42.71 -9.63 9.04
N VAL A 689 42.53 -9.92 10.32
CA VAL A 689 42.05 -8.95 11.31
C VAL A 689 43.07 -7.87 11.66
N PHE A 690 44.33 -8.23 11.86
CA PHE A 690 45.37 -7.32 12.37
C PHE A 690 46.18 -6.60 11.29
N GLU A 691 46.29 -7.18 10.07
CA GLU A 691 47.20 -6.68 9.06
C GLU A 691 46.48 -6.24 7.75
N GLU A 692 45.30 -6.79 7.48
CA GLU A 692 44.59 -6.52 6.22
C GLU A 692 43.35 -5.62 6.41
N MET A 693 42.55 -5.84 7.45
CA MET A 693 41.43 -4.95 7.78
C MET A 693 41.95 -3.56 8.18
N GLY A 694 41.21 -2.50 7.80
CA GLY A 694 41.62 -1.12 8.04
C GLY A 694 42.73 -0.59 7.11
N VAL A 695 43.27 -1.42 6.24
CA VAL A 695 44.35 -1.07 5.32
C VAL A 695 43.81 -0.99 3.88
N ARG A 696 44.32 -0.07 3.07
CA ARG A 696 44.00 0.08 1.62
C ARG A 696 42.49 0.25 1.29
N GLY A 697 41.71 0.79 2.25
CA GLY A 697 40.28 1.02 2.06
C GLY A 697 39.38 -0.16 2.41
N GLU A 698 39.92 -1.20 3.04
CA GLU A 698 39.17 -2.25 3.69
C GLU A 698 38.55 -1.74 5.01
N PRO A 699 37.40 -2.28 5.45
CA PRO A 699 36.74 -1.86 6.70
C PRO A 699 37.60 -2.17 7.92
N SER A 700 37.59 -1.29 8.92
CA SER A 700 38.27 -1.52 10.17
C SER A 700 37.60 -2.63 11.00
N PRO A 701 38.35 -3.41 11.80
CA PRO A 701 37.78 -4.37 12.74
C PRO A 701 36.85 -3.71 13.76
N THR A 702 35.90 -4.46 14.27
CA THR A 702 34.95 -4.04 15.31
C THR A 702 34.99 -5.01 16.50
N SER A 703 34.27 -4.64 17.57
CA SER A 703 34.05 -5.54 18.71
C SER A 703 33.47 -6.90 18.29
N SER A 704 32.52 -6.92 17.33
CA SER A 704 31.98 -8.16 16.76
C SER A 704 33.02 -9.02 16.05
N THR A 705 33.87 -8.41 15.23
CA THR A 705 34.99 -9.10 14.56
C THR A 705 35.96 -9.74 15.55
N LEU A 706 36.32 -9.00 16.63
CA LEU A 706 37.18 -9.50 17.69
C LEU A 706 36.53 -10.61 18.50
N GLU A 707 35.21 -10.50 18.77
CA GLU A 707 34.48 -11.57 19.46
C GLU A 707 34.48 -12.88 18.65
N ILE A 708 34.27 -12.81 17.34
CA ILE A 708 34.33 -13.98 16.47
C ILE A 708 35.70 -14.60 16.52
N LEU A 709 36.75 -13.80 16.33
CA LEU A 709 38.13 -14.28 16.38
C LEU A 709 38.48 -14.93 17.73
N LEU A 710 38.12 -14.28 18.84
CA LEU A 710 38.42 -14.80 20.20
C LEU A 710 37.61 -16.07 20.53
N LYS A 711 36.32 -16.12 20.17
CA LYS A 711 35.50 -17.32 20.36
C LYS A 711 36.03 -18.51 19.55
N MET A 712 36.46 -18.26 18.34
CA MET A 712 36.94 -19.32 17.46
C MET A 712 38.36 -19.78 17.79
N THR A 713 39.27 -18.86 18.15
CA THR A 713 40.65 -19.24 18.54
C THR A 713 40.67 -20.01 19.84
N ARG A 714 39.70 -19.82 20.75
CA ARG A 714 39.57 -20.65 21.97
C ARG A 714 39.34 -22.14 21.66
N ARG A 715 38.67 -22.45 20.53
CA ARG A 715 38.52 -23.83 20.02
C ARG A 715 39.85 -24.43 19.58
N GLY A 716 40.80 -23.60 19.18
CA GLY A 716 42.16 -24.00 18.78
C GLY A 716 43.14 -24.21 19.90
N GLY A 717 42.75 -23.95 21.16
CA GLY A 717 43.56 -24.16 22.37
C GLY A 717 43.78 -22.88 23.18
N ASP A 718 43.98 -23.06 24.51
CA ASP A 718 44.08 -21.95 25.47
C ASP A 718 45.34 -21.08 25.27
N GLU A 719 46.43 -21.64 24.81
CA GLU A 719 47.66 -20.89 24.56
C GLU A 719 47.51 -19.90 23.41
N ARG A 720 46.85 -20.33 22.32
CA ARG A 720 46.58 -19.46 21.18
C ARG A 720 45.60 -18.36 21.53
N TRP A 721 44.54 -18.68 22.25
CA TRP A 721 43.58 -17.70 22.73
C TRP A 721 44.26 -16.62 23.59
N LYS A 722 45.19 -16.99 24.50
CA LYS A 722 45.96 -16.05 25.31
C LYS A 722 46.83 -15.13 24.44
N SER A 723 47.51 -15.69 23.43
CA SER A 723 48.34 -14.92 22.50
C SER A 723 47.49 -13.91 21.69
N VAL A 724 46.34 -14.33 21.15
CA VAL A 724 45.44 -13.42 20.41
C VAL A 724 44.87 -12.35 21.35
N ARG A 725 44.45 -12.70 22.55
CA ARG A 725 43.99 -11.75 23.57
C ARG A 725 45.03 -10.69 23.89
N GLU A 726 46.29 -11.09 24.13
CA GLU A 726 47.38 -10.17 24.40
C GLU A 726 47.66 -9.24 23.21
N ARG A 727 47.53 -9.76 21.97
CA ARG A 727 47.69 -8.98 20.76
C ARG A 727 46.55 -7.93 20.61
N VAL A 728 45.30 -8.32 20.87
CA VAL A 728 44.15 -7.40 20.89
C VAL A 728 44.33 -6.29 21.94
N LEU A 729 44.72 -6.65 23.16
CA LEU A 729 44.96 -5.66 24.21
C LEU A 729 46.06 -4.65 23.86
N ARG A 730 47.08 -5.08 23.10
CA ARG A 730 48.22 -4.24 22.71
C ARG A 730 47.89 -3.38 21.51
N GLU A 731 47.21 -3.94 20.50
CA GLU A 731 47.01 -3.29 19.19
C GLU A 731 45.66 -2.59 19.05
N MET A 732 44.63 -3.01 19.80
CA MET A 732 43.27 -2.50 19.75
C MET A 732 42.60 -2.31 21.11
N PRO A 733 43.25 -1.54 22.05
CA PRO A 733 42.78 -1.39 23.43
C PRO A 733 41.39 -0.74 23.55
N GLU A 734 41.01 0.15 22.60
CA GLU A 734 39.71 0.83 22.58
C GLU A 734 38.57 -0.17 22.35
N LEU A 735 38.73 -1.06 21.37
CA LEU A 735 37.75 -2.08 21.06
C LEU A 735 37.63 -3.16 22.13
N TRP A 736 38.74 -3.40 22.89
CA TRP A 736 38.73 -4.37 23.98
C TRP A 736 37.74 -4.00 25.10
N GLY A 737 37.57 -2.71 25.39
CA GLY A 737 36.60 -2.23 26.38
C GLY A 737 35.16 -2.70 26.08
N GLU A 738 34.78 -2.64 24.79
CA GLU A 738 33.47 -3.10 24.32
C GLU A 738 33.32 -4.63 24.40
N VAL A 739 34.33 -5.37 23.99
CA VAL A 739 34.34 -6.86 24.03
C VAL A 739 34.26 -7.39 25.47
N LYS A 740 34.89 -6.71 26.44
CA LYS A 740 34.94 -7.11 27.84
C LYS A 740 33.57 -7.01 28.52
N ASP A 741 32.75 -6.06 28.17
CA ASP A 741 31.41 -5.89 28.75
C ASP A 741 30.41 -6.93 28.22
N VAL A 742 30.62 -7.47 27.00
CA VAL A 742 29.77 -8.49 26.37
C VAL A 742 30.11 -9.92 26.86
N ALA A 743 31.31 -10.16 27.35
CA ALA A 743 31.74 -11.49 27.84
C ALA A 743 32.46 -11.38 29.15
N PRO A 744 31.79 -11.44 30.30
CA PRO A 744 32.46 -11.63 31.57
C PRO A 744 33.09 -13.04 31.59
N PHE A 745 34.35 -13.15 31.21
CA PHE A 745 35.13 -14.35 31.38
C PHE A 745 35.58 -14.40 32.83
N GLY A 746 34.70 -14.92 33.71
CA GLY A 746 35.10 -15.30 35.05
C GLY A 746 36.22 -16.33 34.98
N GLU A 747 37.28 -16.08 35.70
CA GLU A 747 38.23 -17.12 36.12
C GLU A 747 37.40 -18.12 36.96
N GLU A 748 37.27 -19.37 36.53
CA GLU A 748 36.51 -20.46 37.16
C GLU A 748 34.99 -20.42 36.97
N GLY A 749 34.51 -21.27 36.11
CA GLY A 749 33.10 -21.62 36.03
C GLY A 749 32.71 -22.29 34.70
N ASP A 750 32.42 -23.56 34.79
CA ASP A 750 31.91 -24.47 33.75
C ASP A 750 31.05 -23.80 32.72
N LEU A 751 31.54 -23.64 31.49
CA LEU A 751 30.76 -23.38 30.32
C LEU A 751 30.09 -24.68 29.87
N GLN A 752 28.85 -24.90 30.27
CA GLN A 752 27.97 -25.80 29.56
C GLN A 752 27.77 -25.23 28.13
N VAL A 753 28.41 -25.86 27.19
CA VAL A 753 28.19 -25.65 25.74
C VAL A 753 26.76 -26.03 25.46
N PRO A 754 25.92 -25.16 24.87
CA PRO A 754 24.69 -25.63 24.27
C PRO A 754 25.07 -26.58 23.14
N LYS A 755 24.75 -27.86 23.30
CA LYS A 755 24.83 -28.83 22.22
C LYS A 755 23.95 -28.32 21.09
N ALA A 756 24.51 -28.27 19.86
CA ALA A 756 23.96 -27.85 18.59
C ALA A 756 22.55 -28.33 18.30
#